data_436394a0b6446461bcfa0e2095b76bda
#
_entry.id   436394a0b6446461bcfa0e2095b76bda
#
_cell.length_a   1.000
_cell.length_b   1.000
_cell.length_c   1.000
_cell.angle_alpha   90.00
_cell.angle_beta   90.00
_cell.angle_gamma   90.00
#
_symmetry.space_group_name_H-M   'P 1'
#
loop_
_entity.id
_entity.type
_entity.pdbx_description
1 polymer ?
#
loop_
_entity_poly.entity_id
_entity_poly.type
_entity_poly.pdbx_seq_one_letter_code
_entity_poly.pdbx_strand_id
1 'polypeptide(L)'
;MKNTLILSFAAIMTFSACTGGPVIYSNDEFTWYGDAFIQDTLKAYAPDSYTIVSNYPDAEFESGQWQLEKDLSGLPRYTAPTRLEEAIFNLSLEESVKAVEPDSTLRTGVRWGGVWTRDVSYSTILGISVVQTEAAKKSLMAKVDRLGRIIQDTGTGGSWPCSTDRLIWVMAAYELYKVTGDESWKATVYPIIKRSLEDDRATLFDARTGLVKGESSYLDWRKQEYPLWMNAADIYQSENLGTECVHYAAWDILAKLESELGDYAKAREYRQVADGIRTAINRNLWMEDKGWYAQYLYGRKHMILSPRFETLGEALTILLGICPESEVAAMVQNAPCEDFGTPCFYPQIKGIPPYHNDAMWPFVQGYWNRAAAKAGNPDAVLHGIACIYRMAAFFLTNKENVVIYNGHCEGTQVNSSRQLWSIAGSLSSVFNVLIGMEFLEDGISFRPVVPMEMGGVRRLERFKWRKSLLDIEVSGYGAGIRSFSIDGKEYGDAFFPKNLEGRHNISIVLDGRFPSEGINMVQNVYAPATPSPAKVFGSSKGNHFTWSSDADSFLVLRNGEPVDTTTEGIYEVEQDGEYQVVALGREGWASFASEPIDYHSDEIIEKIGVFTTRTWNTKIAVGIYAPDDGQYFADFLYNNPQDDFEHNNKCCNRTVYVNGAKVGLAVFPQIGKGLTGLLLRSNCLTFELRKGYNLIELTYTSENENMNIDVNECYIDSIRLTPVK
;
A
#
# COMPACT_ATOMS: atom_id res chain seq x y z
N MET A 1 15.21 -41.40 3.68
CA MET A 1 14.02 -40.60 3.43
C MET A 1 12.69 -41.27 3.78
N LYS A 2 12.50 -42.56 3.78
CA LYS A 2 11.22 -43.20 4.17
C LYS A 2 10.94 -43.30 5.69
N ASN A 3 11.93 -43.22 6.56
CA ASN A 3 11.74 -43.33 8.02
C ASN A 3 11.44 -42.01 8.76
N THR A 4 11.73 -40.88 8.12
CA THR A 4 11.46 -39.55 8.75
C THR A 4 9.98 -39.14 8.59
N LEU A 5 9.35 -39.51 7.46
CA LEU A 5 7.93 -39.24 7.24
C LEU A 5 6.99 -40.01 8.18
N ILE A 6 7.37 -41.24 8.59
CA ILE A 6 6.55 -42.06 9.48
C ILE A 6 6.60 -41.55 10.93
N LEU A 7 7.71 -40.95 11.36
CA LEU A 7 7.84 -40.34 12.68
C LEU A 7 7.05 -39.03 12.80
N SER A 8 7.01 -38.24 11.75
CA SER A 8 6.20 -37.01 11.69
C SER A 8 4.69 -37.32 11.75
N PHE A 9 4.22 -38.31 11.01
CA PHE A 9 2.80 -38.71 11.02
C PHE A 9 2.35 -39.33 12.36
N ALA A 10 3.22 -40.10 13.04
CA ALA A 10 2.91 -40.67 14.34
C ALA A 10 2.91 -39.60 15.46
N ALA A 11 3.76 -38.55 15.37
CA ALA A 11 3.76 -37.43 16.29
C ALA A 11 2.50 -36.55 16.10
N ILE A 12 2.06 -36.33 14.86
CA ILE A 12 0.83 -35.60 14.56
C ILE A 12 -0.41 -36.32 15.13
N MET A 13 -0.50 -37.64 15.00
CA MET A 13 -1.64 -38.40 15.56
C MET A 13 -1.69 -38.41 17.10
N THR A 14 -0.56 -38.42 17.78
CA THR A 14 -0.52 -38.38 19.26
C THR A 14 -0.81 -36.98 19.80
N PHE A 15 -0.47 -35.92 19.13
CA PHE A 15 -0.78 -34.54 19.51
C PHE A 15 -2.26 -34.18 19.30
N SER A 16 -2.88 -34.66 18.23
CA SER A 16 -4.32 -34.46 17.95
C SER A 16 -5.19 -34.95 19.10
N ALA A 17 -4.81 -36.03 19.78
CA ALA A 17 -5.52 -36.55 20.94
C ALA A 17 -5.42 -35.67 22.21
N CYS A 18 -4.39 -34.80 22.29
CA CYS A 18 -4.20 -33.87 23.42
C CYS A 18 -4.76 -32.45 23.18
N THR A 19 -5.08 -32.09 21.92
CA THR A 19 -5.56 -30.74 21.57
C THR A 19 -7.06 -30.65 21.33
N GLY A 20 -7.76 -31.80 21.16
CA GLY A 20 -9.22 -31.88 21.17
C GLY A 20 -9.94 -31.43 19.89
N GLY A 21 -9.23 -31.24 18.75
CA GLY A 21 -9.86 -30.81 17.51
C GLY A 21 -9.15 -31.30 16.24
N PRO A 22 -9.81 -31.20 15.05
CA PRO A 22 -9.18 -31.50 13.77
C PRO A 22 -8.08 -30.50 13.44
N VAL A 23 -7.12 -30.90 12.56
CA VAL A 23 -6.18 -29.98 11.93
C VAL A 23 -6.95 -29.12 10.93
N ILE A 24 -6.92 -27.80 11.11
CA ILE A 24 -7.51 -26.83 10.19
C ILE A 24 -6.43 -26.34 9.21
N TYR A 25 -5.23 -26.04 9.71
CA TYR A 25 -4.10 -25.60 8.90
C TYR A 25 -2.78 -26.12 9.47
N SER A 26 -1.83 -26.44 8.61
CA SER A 26 -0.47 -26.82 9.02
C SER A 26 0.52 -26.46 7.93
N ASN A 27 1.65 -25.88 8.33
CA ASN A 27 2.85 -25.72 7.52
C ASN A 27 4.08 -26.26 8.28
N ASP A 28 5.29 -25.94 7.85
CA ASP A 28 6.52 -26.43 8.48
C ASP A 28 6.75 -25.80 9.88
N GLU A 29 6.16 -24.65 10.18
CA GLU A 29 6.42 -23.84 11.36
C GLU A 29 5.32 -23.94 12.43
N PHE A 30 4.04 -24.02 12.06
CA PHE A 30 2.96 -24.06 13.02
C PHE A 30 1.75 -24.87 12.54
N THR A 31 0.92 -25.27 13.51
CA THR A 31 -0.33 -26.00 13.23
C THR A 31 -1.49 -25.36 13.96
N TRP A 32 -2.62 -25.19 13.27
CA TRP A 32 -3.90 -24.81 13.82
C TRP A 32 -4.79 -26.05 14.01
N TYR A 33 -5.05 -26.42 15.29
CA TYR A 33 -5.96 -27.48 15.68
C TYR A 33 -7.24 -26.87 16.24
N GLY A 34 -8.39 -26.96 15.59
CA GLY A 34 -9.66 -26.50 16.14
C GLY A 34 -9.56 -25.22 17.00
N ASP A 35 -9.51 -25.39 18.33
CA ASP A 35 -9.47 -24.29 19.29
C ASP A 35 -8.04 -23.87 19.71
N ALA A 36 -6.96 -24.35 19.06
CA ALA A 36 -5.59 -24.10 19.47
C ALA A 36 -4.60 -23.92 18.32
N PHE A 37 -3.59 -23.06 18.52
CA PHE A 37 -2.35 -23.01 17.73
C PHE A 37 -1.20 -23.64 18.49
N ILE A 38 -0.33 -24.33 17.79
CA ILE A 38 0.92 -24.91 18.29
C ILE A 38 2.05 -24.53 17.34
N GLN A 39 3.15 -24.02 17.91
CA GLN A 39 4.41 -23.75 17.25
C GLN A 39 5.53 -24.19 18.18
N ASP A 40 6.24 -25.29 17.88
CA ASP A 40 7.21 -25.90 18.77
C ASP A 40 6.65 -26.18 20.20
N THR A 41 7.17 -25.45 21.19
CA THR A 41 6.72 -25.50 22.59
C THR A 41 5.67 -24.44 22.92
N LEU A 42 5.41 -23.53 21.99
CA LEU A 42 4.43 -22.46 22.16
C LEU A 42 3.02 -22.98 21.87
N LYS A 43 2.08 -22.56 22.68
CA LYS A 43 0.67 -22.90 22.55
C LYS A 43 -0.20 -21.70 22.88
N ALA A 44 -1.18 -21.45 22.00
CA ALA A 44 -2.30 -20.54 22.28
C ALA A 44 -3.63 -21.27 22.03
N TYR A 45 -4.63 -21.08 22.90
CA TYR A 45 -5.92 -21.77 22.77
C TYR A 45 -7.07 -20.97 23.38
N ALA A 46 -8.29 -21.23 22.91
CA ALA A 46 -9.51 -20.65 23.43
C ALA A 46 -10.32 -21.70 24.21
N PRO A 47 -10.41 -21.61 25.56
CA PRO A 47 -11.28 -22.49 26.35
C PRO A 47 -12.78 -22.20 26.12
N ASP A 48 -13.10 -20.95 25.76
CA ASP A 48 -14.42 -20.46 25.38
C ASP A 48 -14.29 -19.28 24.41
N SER A 49 -15.43 -18.73 23.96
CA SER A 49 -15.49 -17.63 22.99
C SER A 49 -15.03 -16.27 23.53
N TYR A 50 -14.70 -16.18 24.82
CA TYR A 50 -14.40 -14.92 25.53
C TYR A 50 -13.03 -14.92 26.18
N THR A 51 -12.26 -15.99 25.99
CA THR A 51 -10.95 -16.18 26.64
C THR A 51 -9.96 -16.77 25.65
N ILE A 52 -8.75 -16.22 25.60
CA ILE A 52 -7.59 -16.80 24.90
C ILE A 52 -6.46 -16.94 25.91
N VAL A 53 -5.83 -18.10 25.97
CA VAL A 53 -4.67 -18.40 26.81
C VAL A 53 -3.47 -18.65 25.91
N SER A 54 -2.33 -18.04 26.22
CA SER A 54 -1.08 -18.18 25.48
C SER A 54 0.11 -18.32 26.44
N ASN A 55 1.06 -19.17 26.10
CA ASN A 55 2.34 -19.26 26.80
C ASN A 55 3.46 -18.51 26.05
N TYR A 56 3.10 -17.64 25.09
CA TYR A 56 4.09 -16.80 24.41
C TYR A 56 4.75 -15.84 25.42
N PRO A 57 6.09 -15.75 25.48
CA PRO A 57 6.79 -15.00 26.53
C PRO A 57 6.45 -13.52 26.59
N ASP A 58 6.26 -12.88 25.42
CA ASP A 58 6.01 -11.46 25.28
C ASP A 58 4.57 -11.16 24.82
N ALA A 59 3.61 -11.98 25.29
CA ALA A 59 2.19 -11.71 25.10
C ALA A 59 1.77 -10.42 25.82
N GLU A 60 0.74 -9.75 25.33
CA GLU A 60 0.26 -8.45 25.84
C GLU A 60 -0.07 -8.45 27.33
N PHE A 61 -0.47 -9.60 27.87
CA PHE A 61 -0.86 -9.75 29.27
C PHE A 61 0.13 -10.67 30.01
N GLU A 62 0.75 -10.18 31.09
CA GLU A 62 1.65 -10.95 31.95
C GLU A 62 1.02 -12.23 32.52
N SER A 63 -0.33 -12.24 32.64
CA SER A 63 -1.08 -13.45 33.06
C SER A 63 -1.06 -14.57 32.02
N GLY A 64 -0.61 -14.31 30.79
CA GLY A 64 -0.72 -15.22 29.65
C GLY A 64 -2.18 -15.48 29.21
N GLN A 65 -3.09 -14.56 29.54
CA GLN A 65 -4.52 -14.73 29.25
C GLN A 65 -5.16 -13.39 28.89
N TRP A 66 -5.87 -13.37 27.75
CA TRP A 66 -6.87 -12.36 27.47
C TRP A 66 -8.25 -12.89 27.87
N GLN A 67 -9.06 -12.04 28.47
CA GLN A 67 -10.45 -12.28 28.77
C GLN A 67 -11.27 -11.04 28.45
N LEU A 68 -12.41 -11.22 27.80
CA LEU A 68 -13.30 -10.13 27.42
C LEU A 68 -13.76 -9.33 28.64
N GLU A 69 -13.51 -8.01 28.62
CA GLU A 69 -13.86 -7.08 29.70
C GLU A 69 -14.95 -6.07 29.28
N LYS A 70 -15.04 -5.75 28.00
CA LYS A 70 -15.95 -4.71 27.48
C LYS A 70 -17.31 -5.31 27.12
N ASP A 71 -18.36 -4.50 27.30
CA ASP A 71 -19.68 -4.85 26.82
C ASP A 71 -19.73 -4.70 25.27
N LEU A 72 -19.91 -5.82 24.58
CA LEU A 72 -20.05 -5.90 23.12
C LEU A 72 -21.51 -6.07 22.68
N SER A 73 -22.50 -5.89 23.57
CA SER A 73 -23.92 -6.12 23.27
C SER A 73 -24.46 -5.24 22.14
N GLY A 74 -23.85 -4.08 21.90
CA GLY A 74 -24.18 -3.15 20.80
C GLY A 74 -23.55 -3.50 19.45
N LEU A 75 -22.63 -4.48 19.40
CA LEU A 75 -21.89 -4.89 18.22
C LEU A 75 -22.41 -6.23 17.67
N PRO A 76 -22.06 -6.60 16.42
CA PRO A 76 -22.38 -7.91 15.86
C PRO A 76 -21.83 -9.04 16.71
N ARG A 77 -22.55 -10.15 16.77
CA ARG A 77 -22.10 -11.41 17.39
C ARG A 77 -21.73 -12.40 16.31
N TYR A 78 -20.56 -13.01 16.43
CA TYR A 78 -20.13 -14.07 15.53
C TYR A 78 -20.08 -15.41 16.25
N THR A 79 -20.58 -16.46 15.60
CA THR A 79 -20.44 -17.86 15.98
C THR A 79 -19.84 -18.65 14.84
N ALA A 80 -18.93 -19.55 15.17
CA ALA A 80 -18.14 -20.31 14.20
C ALA A 80 -18.00 -21.79 14.63
N PRO A 81 -17.49 -22.67 13.76
CA PRO A 81 -17.22 -24.06 14.13
C PRO A 81 -16.19 -24.21 15.26
N THR A 82 -15.31 -23.23 15.47
CA THR A 82 -14.29 -23.25 16.54
C THR A 82 -14.44 -22.07 17.50
N ARG A 83 -14.14 -22.29 18.77
CA ARG A 83 -14.16 -21.24 19.80
C ARG A 83 -13.05 -20.21 19.58
N LEU A 84 -11.95 -20.63 18.99
CA LEU A 84 -10.82 -19.75 18.72
C LEU A 84 -11.18 -18.68 17.68
N GLU A 85 -11.88 -19.02 16.60
CA GLU A 85 -12.42 -18.04 15.65
C GLU A 85 -13.31 -17.01 16.36
N GLU A 86 -14.23 -17.47 17.24
CA GLU A 86 -15.12 -16.59 18.00
C GLU A 86 -14.36 -15.69 18.98
N ALA A 87 -13.37 -16.25 19.69
CA ALA A 87 -12.57 -15.51 20.67
C ALA A 87 -11.72 -14.43 20.00
N ILE A 88 -11.07 -14.71 18.85
CA ILE A 88 -10.31 -13.72 18.09
C ILE A 88 -11.20 -12.60 17.54
N PHE A 89 -12.39 -12.95 17.07
CA PHE A 89 -13.36 -11.95 16.65
C PHE A 89 -13.76 -11.03 17.81
N ASN A 90 -14.07 -11.59 19.00
CA ASN A 90 -14.40 -10.81 20.19
C ASN A 90 -13.22 -9.98 20.71
N LEU A 91 -11.98 -10.50 20.66
CA LEU A 91 -10.76 -9.74 20.95
C LEU A 91 -10.68 -8.51 20.03
N SER A 92 -10.88 -8.71 18.73
CA SER A 92 -10.79 -7.62 17.74
C SER A 92 -11.90 -6.59 17.91
N LEU A 93 -13.13 -7.03 18.25
CA LEU A 93 -14.23 -6.10 18.60
C LEU A 93 -13.90 -5.29 19.85
N GLU A 94 -13.41 -5.95 20.91
CA GLU A 94 -13.01 -5.26 22.14
C GLU A 94 -11.89 -4.24 21.90
N GLU A 95 -10.89 -4.60 21.11
CA GLU A 95 -9.80 -3.70 20.76
C GLU A 95 -10.28 -2.52 19.89
N SER A 96 -11.27 -2.72 19.02
CA SER A 96 -11.91 -1.64 18.27
C SER A 96 -12.62 -0.63 19.18
N VAL A 97 -13.25 -1.11 20.25
CA VAL A 97 -13.86 -0.24 21.29
C VAL A 97 -12.78 0.51 22.07
N LYS A 98 -11.68 -0.18 22.45
CA LYS A 98 -10.54 0.41 23.15
C LYS A 98 -9.74 1.40 22.29
N ALA A 99 -9.88 1.36 20.96
CA ALA A 99 -9.23 2.31 20.04
C ALA A 99 -9.93 3.67 19.97
N VAL A 100 -11.18 3.78 20.45
CA VAL A 100 -11.91 5.05 20.46
C VAL A 100 -11.39 5.92 21.60
N GLU A 101 -10.82 7.05 21.26
CA GLU A 101 -10.27 8.05 22.20
C GLU A 101 -11.39 8.91 22.84
N PRO A 102 -11.12 9.62 23.96
CA PRO A 102 -12.11 10.48 24.62
C PRO A 102 -12.72 11.58 23.73
N ASP A 103 -11.99 12.02 22.71
CA ASP A 103 -12.49 12.97 21.71
C ASP A 103 -13.33 12.28 20.61
N SER A 104 -13.56 10.99 20.74
CA SER A 104 -14.28 10.13 19.79
C SER A 104 -13.59 9.97 18.45
N THR A 105 -12.29 10.16 18.35
CA THR A 105 -11.49 9.73 17.20
C THR A 105 -10.89 8.36 17.44
N LEU A 106 -10.36 7.74 16.39
CA LEU A 106 -9.72 6.44 16.45
C LEU A 106 -8.20 6.61 16.62
N ARG A 107 -7.66 5.97 17.65
CA ARG A 107 -6.23 5.85 17.85
C ARG A 107 -5.64 4.79 16.91
N THR A 108 -4.52 5.08 16.30
CA THR A 108 -3.81 4.20 15.38
C THR A 108 -3.28 2.92 16.05
N GLY A 109 -2.73 3.03 17.26
CA GLY A 109 -2.23 1.90 18.05
C GLY A 109 -1.76 2.35 19.43
N VAL A 110 -1.37 1.41 20.30
CA VAL A 110 -0.86 1.76 21.65
C VAL A 110 0.36 2.67 21.56
N ARG A 111 1.26 2.38 20.65
CA ARG A 111 2.49 3.14 20.44
C ARG A 111 2.29 4.37 19.54
N TRP A 112 1.32 4.30 18.63
CA TRP A 112 1.00 5.35 17.67
C TRP A 112 -0.23 6.13 18.14
N GLY A 113 0.00 7.32 18.70
CA GLY A 113 -1.08 8.20 19.14
C GLY A 113 -1.71 9.00 17.99
N GLY A 114 -2.96 9.41 18.22
CA GLY A 114 -3.69 10.25 17.28
C GLY A 114 -4.21 9.52 16.04
N VAL A 115 -4.72 10.31 15.11
CA VAL A 115 -5.30 9.84 13.84
C VAL A 115 -4.26 9.95 12.73
N TRP A 116 -4.04 8.85 12.01
CA TRP A 116 -3.24 8.81 10.80
C TRP A 116 -4.16 8.51 9.61
N THR A 117 -4.02 9.26 8.53
CA THR A 117 -4.91 9.17 7.35
C THR A 117 -4.92 7.77 6.76
N ARG A 118 -3.75 7.16 6.56
CA ARG A 118 -3.62 5.79 6.04
C ARG A 118 -4.31 4.79 6.93
N ASP A 119 -3.92 4.76 8.22
CA ASP A 119 -4.36 3.75 9.18
C ASP A 119 -5.87 3.75 9.36
N VAL A 120 -6.47 4.91 9.57
CA VAL A 120 -7.92 5.00 9.73
C VAL A 120 -8.65 4.66 8.43
N SER A 121 -8.08 5.02 7.27
CA SER A 121 -8.74 4.81 5.99
C SER A 121 -8.75 3.33 5.58
N TYR A 122 -7.59 2.68 5.58
CA TYR A 122 -7.51 1.23 5.30
C TYR A 122 -8.34 0.41 6.29
N SER A 123 -8.32 0.77 7.58
CA SER A 123 -9.13 0.12 8.62
C SER A 123 -10.62 0.29 8.38
N THR A 124 -11.05 1.48 7.96
CA THR A 124 -12.47 1.76 7.68
C THR A 124 -12.99 0.83 6.59
N ILE A 125 -12.24 0.59 5.53
CA ILE A 125 -12.60 -0.28 4.41
C ILE A 125 -12.64 -1.77 4.84
N LEU A 126 -11.78 -2.18 5.78
CA LEU A 126 -11.69 -3.56 6.26
C LEU A 126 -12.71 -3.92 7.37
N GLY A 127 -13.59 -2.99 7.79
CA GLY A 127 -14.66 -3.32 8.73
C GLY A 127 -14.87 -2.32 9.87
N ILE A 128 -13.95 -1.37 10.11
CA ILE A 128 -14.18 -0.32 11.12
C ILE A 128 -15.40 0.54 10.76
N SER A 129 -15.74 0.67 9.48
CA SER A 129 -16.97 1.34 9.01
C SER A 129 -18.26 0.78 9.62
N VAL A 130 -18.30 -0.50 9.97
CA VAL A 130 -19.49 -1.15 10.55
C VAL A 130 -19.47 -1.25 12.07
N VAL A 131 -18.28 -1.28 12.71
CA VAL A 131 -18.18 -1.46 14.16
C VAL A 131 -17.93 -0.14 14.92
N GLN A 132 -17.30 0.86 14.27
CA GLN A 132 -16.98 2.17 14.86
C GLN A 132 -17.31 3.31 13.89
N THR A 133 -18.47 3.29 13.27
CA THR A 133 -18.91 4.18 12.19
C THR A 133 -18.69 5.67 12.49
N GLU A 134 -19.18 6.15 13.64
CA GLU A 134 -19.13 7.58 13.98
C GLU A 134 -17.71 8.02 14.34
N ALA A 135 -16.93 7.16 15.01
CA ALA A 135 -15.53 7.43 15.29
C ALA A 135 -14.70 7.47 14.00
N ALA A 136 -14.99 6.61 13.02
CA ALA A 136 -14.35 6.63 11.70
C ALA A 136 -14.65 7.94 10.95
N LYS A 137 -15.93 8.37 10.88
CA LYS A 137 -16.30 9.66 10.26
C LYS A 137 -15.54 10.82 10.91
N LYS A 138 -15.51 10.86 12.24
CA LYS A 138 -14.83 11.92 12.98
C LYS A 138 -13.33 11.93 12.75
N SER A 139 -12.72 10.75 12.70
CA SER A 139 -11.30 10.59 12.42
C SER A 139 -10.94 11.04 11.01
N LEU A 140 -11.72 10.67 10.00
CA LEU A 140 -11.52 11.14 8.64
C LEU A 140 -11.62 12.67 8.56
N MET A 141 -12.61 13.28 9.23
CA MET A 141 -12.73 14.75 9.25
C MET A 141 -11.60 15.45 10.01
N ALA A 142 -10.97 14.81 10.99
CA ALA A 142 -9.77 15.34 11.64
C ALA A 142 -8.55 15.40 10.70
N LYS A 143 -8.61 14.71 9.56
CA LYS A 143 -7.58 14.71 8.49
C LYS A 143 -7.99 15.59 7.29
N VAL A 144 -8.72 16.66 7.54
CA VAL A 144 -9.05 17.67 6.53
C VAL A 144 -8.48 19.02 6.97
N ASP A 145 -7.73 19.69 6.09
CA ASP A 145 -7.11 20.98 6.39
C ASP A 145 -8.13 22.16 6.31
N ARG A 146 -7.68 23.34 6.71
CA ARG A 146 -8.51 24.58 6.69
C ARG A 146 -8.92 25.03 5.28
N LEU A 147 -8.30 24.45 4.23
CA LEU A 147 -8.65 24.71 2.83
C LEU A 147 -9.61 23.66 2.26
N GLY A 148 -10.02 22.66 3.07
CA GLY A 148 -10.89 21.58 2.64
C GLY A 148 -10.18 20.51 1.82
N ARG A 149 -8.89 20.25 2.10
CA ARG A 149 -8.10 19.20 1.45
C ARG A 149 -7.79 18.08 2.43
N ILE A 150 -7.67 16.86 1.95
CA ILE A 150 -7.20 15.73 2.72
C ILE A 150 -5.73 15.96 3.10
N ILE A 151 -5.39 15.80 4.37
CA ILE A 151 -4.03 16.01 4.88
C ILE A 151 -3.16 14.79 4.56
N GLN A 152 -1.97 15.01 4.00
CA GLN A 152 -0.90 14.02 3.94
C GLN A 152 -0.23 13.92 5.31
N ASP A 153 -0.15 12.71 5.84
CA ASP A 153 0.60 12.45 7.07
C ASP A 153 2.10 12.70 6.87
N THR A 154 2.74 13.15 7.93
CA THR A 154 4.17 13.38 8.01
C THR A 154 4.77 12.55 9.15
N GLY A 155 6.08 12.53 9.25
CA GLY A 155 6.82 11.66 10.16
C GLY A 155 7.69 10.73 9.33
N THR A 156 7.49 9.44 9.40
CA THR A 156 8.19 8.48 8.53
C THR A 156 7.64 8.47 7.10
N GLY A 157 6.38 8.91 6.90
CA GLY A 157 5.67 8.89 5.63
C GLY A 157 6.01 9.99 4.63
N GLY A 158 6.89 10.93 4.97
CA GLY A 158 7.26 12.01 4.07
C GLY A 158 6.24 13.14 3.97
N SER A 159 6.59 14.16 3.20
CA SER A 159 5.80 15.38 2.99
C SER A 159 5.16 15.39 1.61
N TRP A 160 3.95 15.95 1.52
CA TRP A 160 3.33 16.22 0.22
C TRP A 160 4.17 17.26 -0.55
N PRO A 161 4.40 17.12 -1.85
CA PRO A 161 3.86 16.12 -2.78
C PRO A 161 4.73 14.85 -2.94
N CYS A 162 5.75 14.64 -2.12
CA CYS A 162 6.63 13.47 -2.23
C CYS A 162 5.96 12.19 -1.75
N SER A 163 5.13 12.28 -0.70
CA SER A 163 4.17 11.25 -0.30
C SER A 163 2.76 11.66 -0.74
N THR A 164 1.99 10.72 -1.28
CA THR A 164 0.71 11.00 -1.95
C THR A 164 -0.36 9.95 -1.69
N ASP A 165 -0.18 9.15 -0.66
CA ASP A 165 -1.07 8.08 -0.23
C ASP A 165 -2.36 8.56 0.45
N ARG A 166 -2.48 9.85 0.73
CA ARG A 166 -3.62 10.48 1.40
C ARG A 166 -4.98 10.18 0.77
N LEU A 167 -5.02 9.87 -0.53
CA LEU A 167 -6.29 9.65 -1.24
C LEU A 167 -6.99 8.33 -0.90
N ILE A 168 -6.39 7.43 -0.17
CA ILE A 168 -7.09 6.29 0.43
C ILE A 168 -8.28 6.74 1.31
N TRP A 169 -8.22 7.96 1.85
CA TRP A 169 -9.31 8.63 2.55
C TRP A 169 -10.60 8.67 1.73
N VAL A 170 -10.51 8.86 0.42
CA VAL A 170 -11.67 8.92 -0.49
C VAL A 170 -12.41 7.58 -0.50
N MET A 171 -11.67 6.48 -0.60
CA MET A 171 -12.27 5.13 -0.56
C MET A 171 -12.94 4.86 0.79
N ALA A 172 -12.31 5.27 1.90
CA ALA A 172 -12.87 5.12 3.24
C ALA A 172 -14.13 5.96 3.45
N ALA A 173 -14.13 7.22 3.00
CA ALA A 173 -15.30 8.10 3.08
C ALA A 173 -16.48 7.55 2.26
N TYR A 174 -16.19 6.97 1.10
CA TYR A 174 -17.20 6.34 0.26
C TYR A 174 -17.71 5.01 0.84
N GLU A 175 -16.83 4.23 1.48
CA GLU A 175 -17.22 3.02 2.22
C GLU A 175 -18.22 3.34 3.33
N LEU A 176 -17.96 4.39 4.13
CA LEU A 176 -18.88 4.88 5.15
C LEU A 176 -20.24 5.30 4.56
N TYR A 177 -20.24 5.93 3.38
CA TYR A 177 -21.50 6.22 2.67
C TYR A 177 -22.26 4.95 2.28
N LYS A 178 -21.58 3.96 1.70
CA LYS A 178 -22.20 2.68 1.33
C LYS A 178 -22.79 1.95 2.54
N VAL A 179 -22.07 1.94 3.66
CA VAL A 179 -22.50 1.30 4.91
C VAL A 179 -23.69 2.03 5.53
N THR A 180 -23.65 3.36 5.59
CA THR A 180 -24.65 4.15 6.34
C THR A 180 -25.83 4.62 5.50
N GLY A 181 -25.63 4.85 4.22
CA GLY A 181 -26.61 5.56 3.37
C GLY A 181 -26.82 7.02 3.76
N ASP A 182 -25.88 7.64 4.46
CA ASP A 182 -25.98 9.01 4.98
C ASP A 182 -25.69 10.04 3.88
N GLU A 183 -26.74 10.61 3.33
CA GLU A 183 -26.66 11.62 2.27
C GLU A 183 -26.00 12.91 2.76
N SER A 184 -26.11 13.24 4.07
CA SER A 184 -25.43 14.43 4.62
C SER A 184 -23.91 14.22 4.71
N TRP A 185 -23.47 13.00 5.02
CA TRP A 185 -22.07 12.62 4.95
C TRP A 185 -21.54 12.73 3.51
N LYS A 186 -22.25 12.16 2.54
CA LYS A 186 -21.89 12.25 1.12
C LYS A 186 -21.73 13.70 0.67
N ALA A 187 -22.68 14.57 1.01
CA ALA A 187 -22.63 16.00 0.69
C ALA A 187 -21.43 16.72 1.34
N THR A 188 -21.05 16.30 2.55
CA THR A 188 -19.90 16.86 3.29
C THR A 188 -18.57 16.47 2.63
N VAL A 189 -18.39 15.20 2.25
CA VAL A 189 -17.11 14.70 1.74
C VAL A 189 -16.87 15.02 0.26
N TYR A 190 -17.93 15.19 -0.53
CA TYR A 190 -17.80 15.48 -1.97
C TYR A 190 -16.87 16.65 -2.31
N PRO A 191 -17.02 17.87 -1.75
CA PRO A 191 -16.13 18.98 -2.09
C PRO A 191 -14.68 18.75 -1.65
N ILE A 192 -14.46 17.98 -0.56
CA ILE A 192 -13.12 17.62 -0.07
C ILE A 192 -12.45 16.68 -1.06
N ILE A 193 -13.18 15.66 -1.53
CA ILE A 193 -12.72 14.70 -2.53
C ILE A 193 -12.33 15.42 -3.81
N LYS A 194 -13.25 16.22 -4.35
CA LYS A 194 -13.06 16.95 -5.61
C LYS A 194 -11.82 17.82 -5.56
N ARG A 195 -11.71 18.65 -4.52
CA ARG A 195 -10.58 19.56 -4.37
C ARG A 195 -9.26 18.81 -4.26
N SER A 196 -9.18 17.77 -3.43
CA SER A 196 -7.94 17.01 -3.23
C SER A 196 -7.47 16.33 -4.51
N LEU A 197 -8.40 15.77 -5.29
CA LEU A 197 -8.09 15.14 -6.57
C LEU A 197 -7.64 16.14 -7.63
N GLU A 198 -8.29 17.31 -7.72
CA GLU A 198 -7.92 18.37 -8.66
C GLU A 198 -6.53 18.94 -8.32
N ASP A 199 -6.21 19.13 -7.03
CA ASP A 199 -4.88 19.55 -6.57
C ASP A 199 -3.81 18.53 -6.96
N ASP A 200 -4.06 17.23 -6.74
CA ASP A 200 -3.12 16.17 -7.08
C ASP A 200 -2.94 16.03 -8.60
N ARG A 201 -4.02 16.14 -9.37
CA ARG A 201 -3.93 16.14 -10.85
C ARG A 201 -3.03 17.26 -11.38
N ALA A 202 -3.10 18.44 -10.79
CA ALA A 202 -2.29 19.59 -11.18
C ALA A 202 -0.81 19.43 -10.80
N THR A 203 -0.49 18.65 -9.76
CA THR A 203 0.82 18.59 -9.12
C THR A 203 1.56 17.28 -9.40
N LEU A 204 0.85 16.16 -9.50
CA LEU A 204 1.44 14.81 -9.47
C LEU A 204 1.35 14.09 -10.82
N PHE A 205 0.38 14.42 -11.66
CA PHE A 205 0.15 13.67 -12.89
C PHE A 205 1.32 13.78 -13.88
N ASP A 206 1.87 12.64 -14.31
CA ASP A 206 2.87 12.56 -15.36
C ASP A 206 2.21 12.24 -16.71
N ALA A 207 2.20 13.22 -17.61
CA ALA A 207 1.61 13.05 -18.93
C ALA A 207 2.37 12.06 -19.84
N ARG A 208 3.62 11.73 -19.53
CA ARG A 208 4.45 10.78 -20.31
C ARG A 208 4.01 9.34 -20.08
N THR A 209 3.80 8.98 -18.82
CA THR A 209 3.37 7.65 -18.40
C THR A 209 1.86 7.52 -18.29
N GLY A 210 1.16 8.62 -17.98
CA GLY A 210 -0.24 8.63 -17.61
C GLY A 210 -0.50 8.17 -16.16
N LEU A 211 0.57 8.10 -15.37
CA LEU A 211 0.57 7.70 -13.96
C LEU A 211 0.69 8.91 -13.02
N VAL A 212 0.68 8.67 -11.74
CA VAL A 212 0.77 9.66 -10.68
C VAL A 212 2.08 9.50 -9.92
N LYS A 213 2.78 10.59 -9.72
CA LYS A 213 4.05 10.62 -8.99
C LYS A 213 3.86 10.48 -7.49
N GLY A 214 4.86 9.94 -6.80
CA GLY A 214 4.97 9.92 -5.35
C GLY A 214 5.18 8.53 -4.76
N GLU A 215 5.30 8.52 -3.44
CA GLU A 215 5.58 7.34 -2.64
C GLU A 215 4.41 6.34 -2.62
N SER A 216 4.71 5.09 -2.31
CA SER A 216 3.72 4.01 -2.15
C SER A 216 2.64 4.33 -1.12
N SER A 217 1.48 3.72 -1.31
CA SER A 217 0.25 3.99 -0.54
C SER A 217 0.30 3.63 0.95
N TYR A 218 1.28 2.83 1.40
CA TYR A 218 1.46 2.50 2.81
C TYR A 218 2.92 2.30 3.23
N LEU A 219 3.81 2.01 2.28
CA LEU A 219 5.25 1.82 2.51
C LEU A 219 5.88 3.20 2.75
N ASP A 220 5.72 3.70 3.96
CA ASP A 220 6.04 5.07 4.31
C ASP A 220 7.45 5.28 4.90
N TRP A 221 8.13 4.21 5.24
CA TRP A 221 9.49 4.31 5.75
C TRP A 221 10.51 4.04 4.64
N ARG A 222 10.94 5.10 3.97
CA ARG A 222 11.77 5.09 2.74
C ARG A 222 13.02 4.22 2.80
N LYS A 223 13.65 4.08 3.98
CA LYS A 223 14.82 3.21 4.18
C LYS A 223 14.47 1.72 4.11
N GLN A 224 13.21 1.37 4.19
CA GLN A 224 12.73 0.00 4.17
C GLN A 224 12.46 -0.54 2.76
N GLU A 225 12.15 0.34 1.77
CA GLU A 225 11.70 -0.11 0.44
C GLU A 225 12.36 0.58 -0.75
N TYR A 226 13.02 1.72 -0.56
CA TYR A 226 13.70 2.44 -1.65
C TYR A 226 15.22 2.27 -1.61
N PRO A 227 15.92 2.39 -2.77
CA PRO A 227 17.38 2.51 -2.78
C PRO A 227 17.83 3.69 -1.93
N LEU A 228 18.86 3.50 -1.11
CA LEU A 228 19.35 4.54 -0.18
C LEU A 228 19.82 5.83 -0.85
N TRP A 229 20.12 5.81 -2.16
CA TRP A 229 20.53 6.99 -2.92
C TRP A 229 19.34 7.91 -3.28
N MET A 230 18.10 7.39 -3.27
CA MET A 230 16.93 8.20 -3.61
C MET A 230 16.63 9.21 -2.49
N ASN A 231 16.74 10.50 -2.83
CA ASN A 231 16.28 11.58 -1.96
C ASN A 231 14.78 11.85 -2.15
N ALA A 232 14.22 12.80 -1.41
CA ALA A 232 12.79 13.10 -1.47
C ALA A 232 12.29 13.53 -2.86
N ALA A 233 13.11 14.20 -3.66
CA ALA A 233 12.76 14.58 -5.02
C ALA A 233 12.80 13.39 -5.99
N ASP A 234 13.74 12.44 -5.78
CA ASP A 234 13.78 11.19 -6.55
C ASP A 234 12.52 10.34 -6.24
N ILE A 235 12.10 10.27 -4.96
CA ILE A 235 10.88 9.55 -4.54
C ILE A 235 9.62 10.23 -5.09
N TYR A 236 9.57 11.57 -5.09
CA TYR A 236 8.47 12.30 -5.76
C TYR A 236 8.29 11.86 -7.22
N GLN A 237 9.36 11.54 -7.94
CA GLN A 237 9.29 11.12 -9.34
C GLN A 237 8.89 9.66 -9.52
N SER A 238 8.94 8.83 -8.47
CA SER A 238 8.54 7.43 -8.57
C SER A 238 7.03 7.31 -8.80
N GLU A 239 6.61 6.22 -9.42
CA GLU A 239 5.21 5.93 -9.75
C GLU A 239 4.88 4.54 -9.22
N ASN A 240 4.09 4.48 -8.14
CA ASN A 240 3.95 3.29 -7.30
C ASN A 240 2.60 2.60 -7.51
N LEU A 241 2.61 1.28 -7.65
CA LEU A 241 1.44 0.45 -7.92
C LEU A 241 0.27 0.74 -6.96
N GLY A 242 0.52 0.70 -5.65
CA GLY A 242 -0.54 0.91 -4.65
C GLY A 242 -1.12 2.33 -4.71
N THR A 243 -0.28 3.36 -4.89
CA THR A 243 -0.71 4.76 -5.06
C THR A 243 -1.56 4.93 -6.31
N GLU A 244 -1.15 4.32 -7.42
CA GLU A 244 -1.91 4.36 -8.69
C GLU A 244 -3.30 3.74 -8.54
N CYS A 245 -3.40 2.58 -7.86
CA CYS A 245 -4.68 1.93 -7.59
C CYS A 245 -5.62 2.79 -6.77
N VAL A 246 -5.10 3.48 -5.74
CA VAL A 246 -5.87 4.39 -4.90
C VAL A 246 -6.35 5.61 -5.70
N HIS A 247 -5.49 6.21 -6.53
CA HIS A 247 -5.87 7.33 -7.40
C HIS A 247 -6.92 6.91 -8.44
N TYR A 248 -6.76 5.75 -9.07
CA TYR A 248 -7.79 5.19 -9.96
C TYR A 248 -9.16 5.12 -9.26
N ALA A 249 -9.20 4.49 -8.07
CA ALA A 249 -10.44 4.33 -7.32
C ALA A 249 -11.04 5.67 -6.89
N ALA A 250 -10.22 6.62 -6.48
CA ALA A 250 -10.67 7.94 -6.05
C ALA A 250 -11.30 8.74 -7.21
N TRP A 251 -10.72 8.72 -8.40
CA TRP A 251 -11.31 9.32 -9.60
C TRP A 251 -12.59 8.63 -10.04
N ASP A 252 -12.66 7.30 -9.95
CA ASP A 252 -13.87 6.51 -10.23
C ASP A 252 -15.01 6.89 -9.29
N ILE A 253 -14.73 7.03 -8.00
CA ILE A 253 -15.69 7.49 -6.99
C ILE A 253 -16.15 8.91 -7.29
N LEU A 254 -15.25 9.84 -7.61
CA LEU A 254 -15.65 11.22 -7.95
C LEU A 254 -16.54 11.25 -9.20
N ALA A 255 -16.23 10.45 -10.22
CA ALA A 255 -17.06 10.33 -11.41
C ALA A 255 -18.48 9.83 -11.11
N LYS A 256 -18.62 8.86 -10.18
CA LYS A 256 -19.93 8.40 -9.70
C LYS A 256 -20.69 9.51 -8.98
N LEU A 257 -20.04 10.21 -8.06
CA LEU A 257 -20.65 11.32 -7.32
C LEU A 257 -21.14 12.45 -8.23
N GLU A 258 -20.36 12.82 -9.24
CA GLU A 258 -20.79 13.82 -10.26
C GLU A 258 -21.99 13.34 -11.07
N SER A 259 -22.03 12.07 -11.44
CA SER A 259 -23.17 11.46 -12.13
C SER A 259 -24.45 11.52 -11.29
N GLU A 260 -24.36 11.23 -9.99
CA GLU A 260 -25.50 11.33 -9.06
C GLU A 260 -25.99 12.78 -8.88
N LEU A 261 -25.06 13.75 -8.93
CA LEU A 261 -25.39 15.18 -8.89
C LEU A 261 -25.96 15.72 -10.21
N GLY A 262 -25.94 14.91 -11.28
CA GLY A 262 -26.46 15.26 -12.60
C GLY A 262 -25.47 15.98 -13.50
N ASP A 263 -24.21 16.18 -13.08
CA ASP A 263 -23.15 16.71 -13.95
C ASP A 263 -22.50 15.59 -14.76
N TYR A 264 -23.22 15.12 -15.75
CA TYR A 264 -22.74 14.04 -16.64
C TYR A 264 -21.52 14.43 -17.49
N ALA A 265 -21.25 15.72 -17.68
CA ALA A 265 -20.07 16.17 -18.41
C ALA A 265 -18.82 15.97 -17.55
N LYS A 266 -18.86 16.41 -16.30
CA LYS A 266 -17.78 16.18 -15.32
C LYS A 266 -17.62 14.70 -15.00
N ALA A 267 -18.72 13.97 -14.82
CA ALA A 267 -18.67 12.52 -14.62
C ALA A 267 -17.91 11.79 -15.73
N ARG A 268 -18.14 12.15 -17.00
CA ARG A 268 -17.37 11.57 -18.13
C ARG A 268 -15.90 11.99 -18.11
N GLU A 269 -15.60 13.27 -17.83
CA GLU A 269 -14.23 13.75 -17.73
C GLU A 269 -13.46 12.96 -16.68
N TYR A 270 -13.99 12.83 -15.47
CA TYR A 270 -13.32 12.13 -14.38
C TYR A 270 -13.24 10.61 -14.59
N ARG A 271 -14.25 10.03 -15.26
CA ARG A 271 -14.17 8.63 -15.70
C ARG A 271 -13.03 8.40 -16.68
N GLN A 272 -12.81 9.32 -17.62
CA GLN A 272 -11.70 9.24 -18.56
C GLN A 272 -10.34 9.33 -17.84
N VAL A 273 -10.23 10.12 -16.78
CA VAL A 273 -9.00 10.16 -15.95
C VAL A 273 -8.78 8.80 -15.28
N ALA A 274 -9.80 8.24 -14.62
CA ALA A 274 -9.71 6.93 -14.01
C ALA A 274 -9.32 5.83 -15.01
N ASP A 275 -10.03 5.74 -16.14
CA ASP A 275 -9.74 4.75 -17.19
C ASP A 275 -8.33 4.93 -17.79
N GLY A 276 -7.86 6.18 -17.87
CA GLY A 276 -6.50 6.52 -18.29
C GLY A 276 -5.46 5.94 -17.32
N ILE A 277 -5.63 6.15 -16.01
CA ILE A 277 -4.73 5.59 -14.97
C ILE A 277 -4.75 4.06 -15.01
N ARG A 278 -5.94 3.42 -15.06
CA ARG A 278 -6.03 1.96 -15.19
C ARG A 278 -5.26 1.43 -16.41
N THR A 279 -5.40 2.09 -17.55
CA THR A 279 -4.69 1.73 -18.77
C THR A 279 -3.19 1.92 -18.62
N ALA A 280 -2.77 3.00 -17.96
CA ALA A 280 -1.37 3.30 -17.70
C ALA A 280 -0.72 2.30 -16.73
N ILE A 281 -1.41 1.87 -15.67
CA ILE A 281 -0.95 0.80 -14.77
C ILE A 281 -0.65 -0.46 -15.57
N ASN A 282 -1.62 -0.96 -16.35
CA ASN A 282 -1.45 -2.18 -17.14
C ASN A 282 -0.35 -2.06 -18.20
N ARG A 283 -0.16 -0.87 -18.78
CA ARG A 283 0.87 -0.65 -19.81
C ARG A 283 2.28 -0.53 -19.24
N ASN A 284 2.44 0.16 -18.09
CA ASN A 284 3.75 0.53 -17.60
C ASN A 284 4.26 -0.37 -16.48
N LEU A 285 3.38 -1.02 -15.70
CA LEU A 285 3.77 -1.78 -14.52
C LEU A 285 3.56 -3.29 -14.66
N TRP A 286 2.71 -3.77 -15.58
CA TRP A 286 2.53 -5.20 -15.79
C TRP A 286 3.80 -5.84 -16.37
N MET A 287 4.25 -6.96 -15.75
CA MET A 287 5.40 -7.76 -16.16
C MET A 287 4.93 -9.11 -16.64
N GLU A 288 4.85 -9.27 -17.97
CA GLU A 288 4.36 -10.49 -18.63
C GLU A 288 5.15 -11.74 -18.25
N ASP A 289 6.47 -11.61 -18.08
CA ASP A 289 7.38 -12.72 -17.74
C ASP A 289 7.22 -13.19 -16.29
N LYS A 290 6.65 -12.37 -15.42
CA LYS A 290 6.44 -12.67 -14.00
C LYS A 290 4.99 -12.97 -13.65
N GLY A 291 4.03 -12.45 -14.41
CA GLY A 291 2.61 -12.60 -14.15
C GLY A 291 2.12 -11.79 -12.95
N TRP A 292 2.80 -10.66 -12.64
CA TRP A 292 2.41 -9.66 -11.64
C TRP A 292 2.88 -8.26 -12.02
N TYR A 293 2.50 -7.24 -11.25
CA TYR A 293 2.91 -5.86 -11.50
C TYR A 293 4.25 -5.54 -10.82
N ALA A 294 5.03 -4.66 -11.43
CA ALA A 294 6.19 -4.06 -10.79
C ALA A 294 5.75 -3.20 -9.59
N GLN A 295 6.54 -3.23 -8.52
CA GLN A 295 6.30 -2.43 -7.32
C GLN A 295 6.20 -0.94 -7.66
N TYR A 296 7.13 -0.42 -8.47
CA TYR A 296 7.14 0.98 -8.94
C TYR A 296 8.09 1.20 -10.12
N LEU A 297 7.88 2.31 -10.81
CA LEU A 297 8.87 2.96 -11.66
C LEU A 297 9.71 3.94 -10.83
N TYR A 298 11.03 3.97 -11.03
CA TYR A 298 11.96 4.87 -10.33
C TYR A 298 13.15 5.27 -11.20
N GLY A 299 13.77 6.41 -10.90
CA GLY A 299 14.91 6.96 -11.64
C GLY A 299 14.95 8.48 -11.53
N ARG A 300 15.85 9.11 -12.29
CA ARG A 300 15.93 10.58 -12.38
C ARG A 300 15.50 11.09 -13.74
N LYS A 301 16.25 10.85 -14.79
CA LYS A 301 15.92 11.22 -16.17
C LYS A 301 15.20 10.09 -16.89
N HIS A 302 15.65 8.87 -16.66
CA HIS A 302 15.12 7.66 -17.23
C HIS A 302 14.59 6.73 -16.14
N MET A 303 13.33 6.35 -16.27
CA MET A 303 12.65 5.51 -15.29
C MET A 303 12.87 4.03 -15.60
N ILE A 304 13.08 3.23 -14.58
CA ILE A 304 13.22 1.78 -14.65
C ILE A 304 12.25 1.09 -13.69
N LEU A 305 11.91 -0.17 -13.95
CA LEU A 305 11.01 -0.95 -13.11
C LEU A 305 11.71 -1.56 -11.90
N SER A 306 11.07 -1.51 -10.72
CA SER A 306 11.37 -2.38 -9.59
C SER A 306 10.57 -3.66 -9.75
N PRO A 307 11.19 -4.82 -10.05
CA PRO A 307 10.47 -6.04 -10.40
C PRO A 307 9.95 -6.81 -9.17
N ARG A 308 9.89 -6.19 -8.00
CA ARG A 308 9.39 -6.79 -6.76
C ARG A 308 7.89 -6.92 -6.80
N PHE A 309 7.40 -8.03 -6.25
CA PHE A 309 5.99 -8.20 -5.90
C PHE A 309 5.67 -7.32 -4.68
N GLU A 310 4.63 -6.50 -4.73
CA GLU A 310 4.18 -5.67 -3.60
C GLU A 310 2.74 -6.03 -3.27
N THR A 311 2.53 -6.68 -2.12
CA THR A 311 1.31 -7.39 -1.78
C THR A 311 0.05 -6.51 -1.73
N LEU A 312 0.14 -5.28 -1.19
CA LEU A 312 -1.04 -4.41 -1.12
C LEU A 312 -1.43 -3.88 -2.50
N GLY A 313 -0.46 -3.45 -3.29
CA GLY A 313 -0.70 -2.99 -4.65
C GLY A 313 -1.31 -4.08 -5.53
N GLU A 314 -0.77 -5.29 -5.48
CA GLU A 314 -1.33 -6.44 -6.19
C GLU A 314 -2.76 -6.76 -5.74
N ALA A 315 -3.02 -6.77 -4.42
CA ALA A 315 -4.36 -6.97 -3.90
C ALA A 315 -5.35 -5.90 -4.40
N LEU A 316 -4.91 -4.63 -4.44
CA LEU A 316 -5.73 -3.53 -4.92
C LEU A 316 -6.02 -3.64 -6.43
N THR A 317 -5.05 -4.09 -7.26
CA THR A 317 -5.32 -4.29 -8.70
C THR A 317 -6.42 -5.33 -8.93
N ILE A 318 -6.43 -6.41 -8.14
CA ILE A 318 -7.46 -7.44 -8.19
C ILE A 318 -8.80 -6.87 -7.70
N LEU A 319 -8.82 -6.30 -6.51
CA LEU A 319 -10.07 -5.82 -5.86
C LEU A 319 -10.77 -4.74 -6.66
N LEU A 320 -10.02 -3.84 -7.28
CA LEU A 320 -10.54 -2.72 -8.06
C LEU A 320 -10.81 -3.06 -9.53
N GLY A 321 -10.50 -4.29 -9.97
CA GLY A 321 -10.69 -4.71 -11.37
C GLY A 321 -9.76 -4.02 -12.35
N ILE A 322 -8.55 -3.65 -11.91
CA ILE A 322 -7.45 -3.15 -12.73
C ILE A 322 -6.79 -4.32 -13.46
N CYS A 323 -6.46 -5.37 -12.68
CA CYS A 323 -5.97 -6.64 -13.22
C CYS A 323 -7.05 -7.28 -14.10
N PRO A 324 -6.71 -7.74 -15.32
CA PRO A 324 -7.63 -8.48 -16.16
C PRO A 324 -8.14 -9.75 -15.44
N GLU A 325 -9.44 -10.02 -15.58
CA GLU A 325 -10.06 -11.16 -14.88
C GLU A 325 -9.39 -12.52 -15.24
N SER A 326 -8.85 -12.66 -16.45
CA SER A 326 -8.10 -13.84 -16.88
C SER A 326 -6.82 -14.10 -16.10
N GLU A 327 -6.22 -13.05 -15.52
CA GLU A 327 -4.93 -13.13 -14.82
C GLU A 327 -5.09 -13.31 -13.30
N VAL A 328 -6.26 -12.97 -12.74
CA VAL A 328 -6.51 -12.95 -11.29
C VAL A 328 -6.17 -14.27 -10.60
N ALA A 329 -6.64 -15.40 -11.15
CA ALA A 329 -6.40 -16.71 -10.56
C ALA A 329 -4.92 -17.07 -10.56
N ALA A 330 -4.22 -16.84 -11.67
CA ALA A 330 -2.80 -17.11 -11.82
C ALA A 330 -1.95 -16.20 -10.91
N MET A 331 -2.29 -14.92 -10.80
CA MET A 331 -1.59 -13.99 -9.91
C MET A 331 -1.70 -14.42 -8.45
N VAL A 332 -2.89 -14.79 -7.97
CA VAL A 332 -3.07 -15.28 -6.59
C VAL A 332 -2.32 -16.58 -6.35
N GLN A 333 -2.33 -17.50 -7.32
CA GLN A 333 -1.66 -18.79 -7.22
C GLN A 333 -0.13 -18.66 -7.22
N ASN A 334 0.42 -17.68 -7.96
CA ASN A 334 1.87 -17.48 -8.12
C ASN A 334 2.46 -16.50 -7.10
N ALA A 335 1.64 -15.78 -6.33
CA ALA A 335 2.10 -14.84 -5.33
C ALA A 335 3.03 -15.49 -4.30
N PRO A 336 4.15 -14.86 -3.95
CA PRO A 336 5.08 -15.39 -2.96
C PRO A 336 4.42 -15.39 -1.56
N CYS A 337 4.28 -16.56 -0.97
CA CYS A 337 3.81 -16.75 0.41
C CYS A 337 4.91 -17.41 1.23
N GLU A 338 5.14 -16.95 2.45
CA GLU A 338 6.05 -17.56 3.41
C GLU A 338 5.27 -18.17 4.58
N ASP A 339 5.90 -18.94 5.46
CA ASP A 339 5.21 -19.68 6.51
C ASP A 339 4.34 -18.82 7.44
N PHE A 340 4.68 -17.55 7.62
CA PHE A 340 3.94 -16.64 8.51
C PHE A 340 3.11 -15.57 7.75
N GLY A 341 2.87 -15.76 6.47
CA GLY A 341 1.98 -14.92 5.65
C GLY A 341 2.56 -14.50 4.31
N THR A 342 1.91 -13.55 3.67
CA THR A 342 2.40 -12.91 2.45
C THR A 342 3.26 -11.70 2.85
N PRO A 343 4.55 -11.62 2.43
CA PRO A 343 5.42 -10.50 2.80
C PRO A 343 4.91 -9.19 2.21
N CYS A 344 5.25 -8.06 2.82
CA CYS A 344 4.86 -6.75 2.26
C CYS A 344 5.33 -6.58 0.82
N PHE A 345 6.55 -7.02 0.54
CA PHE A 345 7.11 -7.13 -0.82
C PHE A 345 8.14 -8.29 -0.89
N TYR A 346 8.42 -8.77 -2.09
CA TYR A 346 9.32 -9.89 -2.34
C TYR A 346 10.07 -9.70 -3.68
N PRO A 347 11.39 -10.02 -3.76
CA PRO A 347 12.28 -10.46 -2.69
C PRO A 347 12.64 -9.32 -1.72
N GLN A 348 13.24 -9.69 -0.58
CA GLN A 348 13.63 -8.77 0.49
C GLN A 348 14.89 -7.97 0.12
N ILE A 349 15.12 -6.87 0.85
CA ILE A 349 16.29 -6.00 0.67
C ILE A 349 17.37 -6.41 1.66
N LYS A 350 18.55 -6.76 1.15
CA LYS A 350 19.67 -7.21 1.97
C LYS A 350 20.17 -6.10 2.90
N GLY A 351 20.30 -6.44 4.19
CA GLY A 351 20.88 -5.57 5.22
C GLY A 351 19.92 -4.52 5.80
N ILE A 352 18.67 -4.55 5.42
CA ILE A 352 17.60 -3.73 6.02
C ILE A 352 16.87 -4.58 7.08
N PRO A 353 16.81 -4.14 8.35
CA PRO A 353 16.14 -4.92 9.41
C PRO A 353 14.62 -4.98 9.21
N PRO A 354 13.94 -6.00 9.80
CA PRO A 354 12.51 -6.19 9.62
C PRO A 354 11.65 -5.01 10.08
N TYR A 355 10.73 -4.56 9.22
CA TYR A 355 9.60 -3.68 9.49
C TYR A 355 8.60 -3.75 8.31
N HIS A 356 8.83 -3.06 7.16
CA HIS A 356 8.20 -3.39 5.87
C HIS A 356 8.98 -4.53 5.21
N ASN A 357 10.31 -4.40 5.17
CA ASN A 357 11.21 -5.47 4.77
C ASN A 357 11.12 -6.63 5.77
N ASP A 358 11.20 -7.85 5.29
CA ASP A 358 11.15 -9.07 6.13
C ASP A 358 9.91 -9.16 7.05
N ALA A 359 8.76 -8.61 6.64
CA ALA A 359 7.60 -8.56 7.52
C ALA A 359 6.26 -8.89 6.82
N MET A 360 5.35 -9.47 7.61
CA MET A 360 3.93 -9.56 7.32
C MET A 360 3.17 -8.56 8.19
N TRP A 361 2.26 -7.82 7.55
CA TRP A 361 1.36 -6.87 8.19
C TRP A 361 -0.09 -7.35 8.07
N PRO A 362 -0.83 -7.51 9.18
CA PRO A 362 -2.16 -8.13 9.13
C PRO A 362 -3.19 -7.41 8.28
N PHE A 363 -3.10 -6.08 8.13
CA PHE A 363 -4.03 -5.38 7.25
C PHE A 363 -3.71 -5.65 5.76
N VAL A 364 -2.43 -5.70 5.40
CA VAL A 364 -1.99 -6.07 4.04
C VAL A 364 -2.46 -7.49 3.74
N GLN A 365 -2.25 -8.41 4.68
CA GLN A 365 -2.77 -9.78 4.60
C GLN A 365 -4.30 -9.79 4.50
N GLY A 366 -5.00 -8.90 5.19
CA GLY A 366 -6.46 -8.75 5.10
C GLY A 366 -6.93 -8.35 3.70
N TYR A 367 -6.24 -7.40 3.04
CA TYR A 367 -6.50 -7.05 1.64
C TYR A 367 -6.16 -8.20 0.71
N TRP A 368 -5.04 -8.90 0.94
CA TRP A 368 -4.67 -10.08 0.17
C TRP A 368 -5.69 -11.22 0.31
N ASN A 369 -6.20 -11.48 1.51
CA ASN A 369 -7.25 -12.48 1.74
C ASN A 369 -8.54 -12.14 0.97
N ARG A 370 -8.91 -10.87 0.86
CA ARG A 370 -10.04 -10.42 0.03
C ARG A 370 -9.77 -10.65 -1.47
N ALA A 371 -8.55 -10.39 -1.93
CA ALA A 371 -8.14 -10.64 -3.31
C ALA A 371 -8.15 -12.16 -3.61
N ALA A 372 -7.63 -12.98 -2.70
CA ALA A 372 -7.68 -14.44 -2.78
C ALA A 372 -9.13 -14.97 -2.80
N ALA A 373 -10.01 -14.38 -1.96
CA ALA A 373 -11.44 -14.70 -1.98
C ALA A 373 -12.10 -14.32 -3.30
N LYS A 374 -11.74 -13.17 -3.90
CA LYS A 374 -12.24 -12.78 -5.22
C LYS A 374 -11.80 -13.77 -6.31
N ALA A 375 -10.60 -14.32 -6.22
CA ALA A 375 -10.13 -15.41 -7.08
C ALA A 375 -10.79 -16.77 -6.77
N GLY A 376 -11.48 -16.89 -5.63
CA GLY A 376 -12.07 -18.13 -5.14
C GLY A 376 -11.03 -19.18 -4.74
N ASN A 377 -9.85 -18.77 -4.29
CA ASN A 377 -8.73 -19.64 -3.91
C ASN A 377 -8.76 -19.95 -2.40
N PRO A 378 -9.13 -21.19 -2.00
CA PRO A 378 -9.26 -21.56 -0.59
C PRO A 378 -7.91 -21.65 0.13
N ASP A 379 -6.84 -22.09 -0.58
CA ASP A 379 -5.53 -22.31 0.04
C ASP A 379 -4.90 -20.96 0.46
N ALA A 380 -4.97 -19.94 -0.41
CA ALA A 380 -4.51 -18.59 -0.10
C ALA A 380 -5.35 -17.95 1.01
N VAL A 381 -6.66 -18.15 1.00
CA VAL A 381 -7.56 -17.67 2.07
C VAL A 381 -7.25 -18.35 3.40
N LEU A 382 -7.12 -19.68 3.42
CA LEU A 382 -6.84 -20.44 4.63
C LEU A 382 -5.48 -20.07 5.24
N HIS A 383 -4.44 -20.01 4.39
CA HIS A 383 -3.11 -19.60 4.79
C HIS A 383 -3.12 -18.20 5.45
N GLY A 384 -3.69 -17.22 4.78
CA GLY A 384 -3.71 -15.84 5.27
C GLY A 384 -4.54 -15.65 6.55
N ILE A 385 -5.68 -16.33 6.68
CA ILE A 385 -6.48 -16.32 7.92
C ILE A 385 -5.71 -17.01 9.05
N ALA A 386 -5.07 -18.15 8.80
CA ALA A 386 -4.28 -18.86 9.80
C ALA A 386 -3.14 -18.00 10.36
N CYS A 387 -2.43 -17.25 9.49
CA CYS A 387 -1.35 -16.35 9.90
C CYS A 387 -1.84 -15.18 10.75
N ILE A 388 -2.95 -14.50 10.35
CA ILE A 388 -3.55 -13.43 11.15
C ILE A 388 -4.03 -13.96 12.51
N TYR A 389 -4.74 -15.08 12.52
CA TYR A 389 -5.32 -15.65 13.74
C TYR A 389 -4.24 -16.19 14.70
N ARG A 390 -3.19 -16.83 14.14
CA ARG A 390 -2.02 -17.24 14.92
C ARG A 390 -1.42 -16.05 15.67
N MET A 391 -1.21 -14.94 14.97
CA MET A 391 -0.63 -13.73 15.55
C MET A 391 -1.50 -13.21 16.70
N ALA A 392 -2.81 -13.03 16.47
CA ALA A 392 -3.74 -12.53 17.47
C ALA A 392 -3.81 -13.46 18.70
N ALA A 393 -3.79 -14.78 18.48
CA ALA A 393 -3.87 -15.78 19.56
C ALA A 393 -2.59 -15.86 20.40
N PHE A 394 -1.40 -15.89 19.78
CA PHE A 394 -0.16 -15.97 20.53
C PHE A 394 0.13 -14.68 21.30
N PHE A 395 -0.08 -13.53 20.69
CA PHE A 395 0.25 -12.25 21.34
C PHE A 395 -0.86 -11.69 22.21
N LEU A 396 -2.06 -12.29 22.20
CA LEU A 396 -3.26 -11.85 22.91
C LEU A 396 -3.69 -10.41 22.55
N THR A 397 -3.33 -9.96 21.38
CA THR A 397 -3.64 -8.64 20.82
C THR A 397 -3.35 -8.61 19.32
N ASN A 398 -3.97 -7.68 18.59
CA ASN A 398 -3.64 -7.43 17.20
C ASN A 398 -2.38 -6.55 17.12
N LYS A 399 -1.20 -7.19 16.95
CA LYS A 399 0.09 -6.51 16.73
C LYS A 399 0.16 -5.85 15.37
N GLU A 400 1.03 -4.86 15.21
CA GLU A 400 1.24 -4.12 13.98
C GLU A 400 1.79 -4.99 12.86
N ASN A 401 2.82 -5.78 13.17
CA ASN A 401 3.52 -6.65 12.22
C ASN A 401 4.19 -7.83 12.92
N VAL A 402 4.69 -8.77 12.12
CA VAL A 402 5.58 -9.86 12.55
C VAL A 402 6.70 -10.05 11.54
N VAL A 403 7.83 -10.55 12.03
CA VAL A 403 8.94 -10.98 11.15
C VAL A 403 8.46 -12.16 10.29
N ILE A 404 8.63 -12.06 8.98
CA ILE A 404 8.03 -13.00 8.03
C ILE A 404 8.61 -14.43 8.13
N TYR A 405 9.88 -14.58 8.48
CA TYR A 405 10.58 -15.88 8.50
C TYR A 405 10.54 -16.62 9.85
N ASN A 406 9.98 -16.02 10.91
CA ASN A 406 9.86 -16.69 12.21
C ASN A 406 8.55 -16.40 12.96
N GLY A 407 7.74 -15.48 12.46
CA GLY A 407 6.46 -15.11 13.03
C GLY A 407 6.50 -14.41 14.39
N HIS A 408 7.67 -13.91 14.83
CA HIS A 408 7.81 -13.19 16.09
C HIS A 408 7.50 -11.69 15.91
N CYS A 409 6.96 -11.06 16.92
CA CYS A 409 6.78 -9.61 16.95
C CYS A 409 8.03 -8.87 17.48
N GLU A 410 8.90 -9.57 18.22
CA GLU A 410 10.23 -9.13 18.58
C GLU A 410 11.14 -9.30 17.36
N GLY A 411 12.00 -8.32 17.10
CA GLY A 411 12.91 -8.33 15.95
C GLY A 411 12.51 -7.37 14.85
N THR A 412 11.27 -6.91 14.82
CA THR A 412 10.90 -5.76 13.98
C THR A 412 11.39 -4.46 14.61
N GLN A 413 11.75 -3.46 13.79
CA GLN A 413 12.30 -2.19 14.28
C GLN A 413 11.35 -1.45 15.21
N VAL A 414 10.05 -1.51 14.92
CA VAL A 414 8.96 -0.95 15.72
C VAL A 414 7.77 -1.89 15.66
N ASN A 415 7.06 -2.02 16.78
CA ASN A 415 5.82 -2.79 16.84
C ASN A 415 4.86 -2.16 17.87
N SER A 416 3.58 -2.20 17.56
CA SER A 416 2.52 -1.69 18.41
C SER A 416 1.46 -2.75 18.67
N SER A 417 0.92 -2.78 19.87
CA SER A 417 -0.28 -3.57 20.19
C SER A 417 -1.54 -2.78 19.82
N ARG A 418 -2.65 -3.48 19.69
CA ARG A 418 -3.96 -2.91 19.36
C ARG A 418 -3.87 -1.96 18.16
N GLN A 419 -3.19 -2.43 17.14
CA GLN A 419 -3.01 -1.64 15.92
C GLN A 419 -4.31 -1.65 15.13
N LEU A 420 -4.84 -0.47 14.83
CA LEU A 420 -6.19 -0.29 14.27
C LEU A 420 -6.41 -1.08 12.98
N TRP A 421 -5.46 -1.01 12.06
CA TRP A 421 -5.57 -1.73 10.79
C TRP A 421 -5.36 -3.25 10.93
N SER A 422 -4.63 -3.71 11.95
CA SER A 422 -4.51 -5.16 12.24
C SER A 422 -5.79 -5.70 12.87
N ILE A 423 -6.44 -4.92 13.76
CA ILE A 423 -7.81 -5.19 14.25
C ILE A 423 -8.75 -5.34 13.06
N ALA A 424 -8.69 -4.40 12.12
CA ALA A 424 -9.53 -4.41 10.92
C ALA A 424 -9.23 -5.60 10.00
N GLY A 425 -7.96 -6.00 9.86
CA GLY A 425 -7.56 -7.21 9.11
C GLY A 425 -8.17 -8.49 9.67
N SER A 426 -8.17 -8.63 11.01
CA SER A 426 -8.84 -9.75 11.69
C SER A 426 -10.36 -9.73 11.46
N LEU A 427 -11.01 -8.58 11.61
CA LEU A 427 -12.46 -8.41 11.38
C LEU A 427 -12.82 -8.66 9.91
N SER A 428 -12.00 -8.23 8.97
CA SER A 428 -12.18 -8.43 7.53
C SER A 428 -12.22 -9.91 7.15
N SER A 429 -11.45 -10.76 7.84
CA SER A 429 -11.50 -12.22 7.64
C SER A 429 -12.92 -12.77 7.83
N VAL A 430 -13.67 -12.23 8.79
CA VAL A 430 -15.06 -12.61 9.01
C VAL A 430 -15.99 -11.87 8.03
N PHE A 431 -15.97 -10.53 8.01
CA PHE A 431 -16.95 -9.74 7.27
C PHE A 431 -16.84 -9.91 5.76
N ASN A 432 -15.62 -9.75 5.23
CA ASN A 432 -15.39 -9.66 3.79
C ASN A 432 -15.04 -11.00 3.15
N VAL A 433 -14.55 -11.99 3.91
CA VAL A 433 -14.10 -13.27 3.37
C VAL A 433 -15.07 -14.38 3.73
N LEU A 434 -15.21 -14.74 5.03
CA LEU A 434 -16.00 -15.90 5.45
C LEU A 434 -17.52 -15.69 5.34
N ILE A 435 -18.00 -14.47 5.59
CA ILE A 435 -19.39 -14.05 5.32
C ILE A 435 -19.50 -13.45 3.90
N GLY A 436 -18.40 -12.89 3.39
CA GLY A 436 -18.28 -12.43 2.01
C GLY A 436 -19.08 -11.18 1.69
N MET A 437 -19.25 -10.25 2.64
CA MET A 437 -20.01 -9.02 2.43
C MET A 437 -19.22 -8.01 1.60
N GLU A 438 -19.85 -7.46 0.58
CA GLU A 438 -19.40 -6.30 -0.18
C GLU A 438 -20.52 -5.24 -0.14
N PHE A 439 -20.22 -4.06 0.42
CA PHE A 439 -21.19 -2.97 0.52
C PHE A 439 -21.25 -2.20 -0.80
N LEU A 440 -22.47 -2.04 -1.30
CA LEU A 440 -22.79 -1.30 -2.51
C LEU A 440 -23.74 -0.14 -2.18
N GLU A 441 -23.92 0.77 -3.12
CA GLU A 441 -24.84 1.92 -2.96
C GLU A 441 -26.30 1.49 -2.80
N ASP A 442 -26.67 0.39 -3.42
CA ASP A 442 -28.02 -0.16 -3.49
C ASP A 442 -28.25 -1.41 -2.61
N GLY A 443 -27.19 -1.96 -1.98
CA GLY A 443 -27.34 -3.15 -1.15
C GLY A 443 -26.05 -3.73 -0.61
N ILE A 444 -26.14 -4.99 -0.19
CA ILE A 444 -25.01 -5.84 0.18
C ILE A 444 -24.99 -7.02 -0.77
N SER A 445 -23.89 -7.21 -1.47
CA SER A 445 -23.59 -8.43 -2.22
C SER A 445 -22.88 -9.44 -1.32
N PHE A 446 -23.11 -10.72 -1.50
CA PHE A 446 -22.48 -11.79 -0.74
C PHE A 446 -21.66 -12.71 -1.66
N ARG A 447 -20.40 -12.90 -1.32
CA ARG A 447 -19.44 -13.79 -2.02
C ARG A 447 -18.53 -14.49 -1.01
N PRO A 448 -19.09 -15.30 -0.09
CA PRO A 448 -18.29 -15.99 0.91
C PRO A 448 -17.35 -17.01 0.27
N VAL A 449 -16.13 -17.08 0.81
CA VAL A 449 -15.17 -18.14 0.50
C VAL A 449 -14.78 -18.82 1.80
N VAL A 450 -15.17 -20.07 1.95
CA VAL A 450 -14.93 -20.87 3.15
C VAL A 450 -14.11 -22.09 2.75
N PRO A 451 -12.84 -22.20 3.16
CA PRO A 451 -12.01 -23.39 2.97
C PRO A 451 -12.70 -24.64 3.53
N MET A 452 -12.40 -25.81 2.97
CA MET A 452 -13.04 -27.07 3.38
C MET A 452 -12.77 -27.38 4.86
N GLU A 453 -11.56 -27.13 5.33
CA GLU A 453 -11.10 -27.36 6.70
C GLU A 453 -11.80 -26.44 7.73
N MET A 454 -12.28 -25.28 7.27
CA MET A 454 -13.08 -24.34 8.06
C MET A 454 -14.58 -24.55 7.86
N GLY A 455 -14.99 -25.59 7.14
CA GLY A 455 -16.38 -25.90 6.82
C GLY A 455 -17.26 -26.07 8.05
N GLY A 456 -18.55 -25.79 7.90
CA GLY A 456 -19.55 -25.89 8.98
C GLY A 456 -20.55 -24.77 8.92
N VAL A 457 -21.20 -24.46 10.05
CA VAL A 457 -22.17 -23.37 10.17
C VAL A 457 -21.53 -22.21 10.91
N ARG A 458 -21.58 -21.03 10.30
CA ARG A 458 -21.19 -19.79 10.94
C ARG A 458 -22.30 -18.76 10.84
N ARG A 459 -22.42 -17.94 11.88
CA ARG A 459 -23.50 -16.94 11.98
C ARG A 459 -22.91 -15.59 12.38
N LEU A 460 -23.37 -14.55 11.70
CA LEU A 460 -23.16 -13.16 12.10
C LEU A 460 -24.54 -12.60 12.48
N GLU A 461 -24.77 -12.46 13.77
CA GLU A 461 -26.04 -12.04 14.32
C GLU A 461 -26.00 -10.56 14.72
N ARG A 462 -27.18 -9.89 14.70
CA ARG A 462 -27.32 -8.48 15.09
C ARG A 462 -26.45 -7.53 14.27
N PHE A 463 -26.18 -7.89 13.02
CA PHE A 463 -25.42 -7.02 12.13
C PHE A 463 -26.31 -5.86 11.68
N LYS A 464 -25.96 -4.65 12.14
CA LYS A 464 -26.72 -3.44 11.80
C LYS A 464 -26.18 -2.83 10.51
N TRP A 465 -27.04 -2.71 9.52
CA TRP A 465 -26.74 -2.03 8.27
C TRP A 465 -27.88 -1.10 7.87
N ARG A 466 -27.60 0.20 7.77
CA ARG A 466 -28.63 1.23 7.51
C ARG A 466 -29.80 1.11 8.48
N LYS A 467 -31.01 0.84 7.97
CA LYS A 467 -32.23 0.64 8.76
C LYS A 467 -32.56 -0.83 9.01
N SER A 468 -31.65 -1.73 8.67
CA SER A 468 -31.84 -3.17 8.80
C SER A 468 -30.97 -3.75 9.92
N LEU A 469 -31.49 -4.81 10.55
CA LEU A 469 -30.78 -5.65 11.50
C LEU A 469 -30.76 -7.07 10.91
N LEU A 470 -29.57 -7.53 10.54
CA LEU A 470 -29.38 -8.78 9.81
C LEU A 470 -28.84 -9.87 10.72
N ASP A 471 -29.43 -11.06 10.61
CA ASP A 471 -28.90 -12.31 11.12
C ASP A 471 -28.50 -13.16 9.90
N ILE A 472 -27.21 -13.37 9.70
CA ILE A 472 -26.66 -13.99 8.50
C ILE A 472 -26.07 -15.34 8.88
N GLU A 473 -26.50 -16.41 8.19
CA GLU A 473 -25.97 -17.76 8.32
C GLU A 473 -25.31 -18.18 7.02
N VAL A 474 -24.06 -18.65 7.11
CA VAL A 474 -23.32 -19.31 6.01
C VAL A 474 -23.07 -20.75 6.42
N SER A 475 -23.45 -21.70 5.58
CA SER A 475 -23.29 -23.13 5.84
C SER A 475 -22.56 -23.87 4.73
N GLY A 476 -21.72 -24.83 5.14
CA GLY A 476 -20.90 -25.62 4.24
C GLY A 476 -19.51 -25.04 4.03
N TYR A 477 -18.94 -25.28 2.86
CA TYR A 477 -17.66 -24.79 2.36
C TYR A 477 -17.73 -24.55 0.85
N GLY A 478 -16.77 -23.82 0.29
CA GLY A 478 -16.73 -23.49 -1.13
C GLY A 478 -16.62 -21.98 -1.39
N ALA A 479 -16.54 -21.62 -2.66
CA ALA A 479 -16.56 -20.24 -3.15
C ALA A 479 -17.83 -19.92 -3.96
N GLY A 480 -18.60 -20.96 -4.35
CA GLY A 480 -19.87 -20.81 -5.03
C GLY A 480 -21.06 -20.94 -4.06
N ILE A 481 -22.13 -20.22 -4.36
CA ILE A 481 -23.38 -20.26 -3.59
C ILE A 481 -24.37 -21.20 -4.26
N ARG A 482 -24.81 -22.25 -3.54
CA ARG A 482 -25.82 -23.20 -4.00
C ARG A 482 -27.24 -22.64 -3.82
N SER A 483 -27.50 -21.99 -2.71
CA SER A 483 -28.76 -21.31 -2.44
C SER A 483 -28.57 -20.07 -1.57
N PHE A 484 -29.39 -19.06 -1.83
CA PHE A 484 -29.47 -17.83 -1.08
C PHE A 484 -30.91 -17.49 -0.78
N SER A 485 -31.22 -17.21 0.48
CA SER A 485 -32.57 -16.83 0.88
C SER A 485 -32.58 -15.67 1.87
N ILE A 486 -33.67 -14.88 1.82
CA ILE A 486 -34.00 -13.82 2.79
C ILE A 486 -35.35 -14.19 3.39
N ASP A 487 -35.43 -14.33 4.71
CA ASP A 487 -36.65 -14.72 5.47
C ASP A 487 -37.29 -16.00 4.92
N GLY A 488 -36.47 -16.96 4.49
CA GLY A 488 -36.92 -18.24 3.95
C GLY A 488 -37.39 -18.20 2.49
N LYS A 489 -37.35 -17.04 1.84
CA LYS A 489 -37.65 -16.91 0.41
C LYS A 489 -36.34 -16.95 -0.38
N GLU A 490 -36.24 -17.86 -1.35
CA GLU A 490 -35.08 -18.00 -2.23
C GLU A 490 -35.00 -16.87 -3.27
N TYR A 491 -33.75 -16.48 -3.60
CA TYR A 491 -33.39 -15.51 -4.64
C TYR A 491 -32.25 -16.06 -5.52
N GLY A 492 -32.25 -15.68 -6.80
CA GLY A 492 -31.23 -16.12 -7.75
C GLY A 492 -29.87 -15.45 -7.52
N ASP A 493 -29.88 -14.21 -7.06
CA ASP A 493 -28.67 -13.43 -6.76
C ASP A 493 -28.49 -13.32 -5.25
N ALA A 494 -27.24 -13.48 -4.80
CA ALA A 494 -26.88 -13.31 -3.39
C ALA A 494 -26.74 -11.82 -3.05
N PHE A 495 -27.88 -11.14 -2.97
CA PHE A 495 -27.95 -9.69 -2.80
C PHE A 495 -29.06 -9.30 -1.82
N PHE A 496 -28.72 -8.43 -0.85
CA PHE A 496 -29.66 -7.82 0.07
C PHE A 496 -29.88 -6.35 -0.31
N PRO A 497 -31.07 -5.95 -0.81
CA PRO A 497 -31.32 -4.62 -1.33
C PRO A 497 -31.58 -3.59 -0.21
N LYS A 498 -31.16 -2.33 -0.45
CA LYS A 498 -31.24 -1.21 0.53
C LYS A 498 -32.65 -0.81 0.96
N ASN A 499 -33.68 -1.23 0.24
CA ASN A 499 -35.07 -0.88 0.52
C ASN A 499 -35.77 -1.88 1.47
N LEU A 500 -35.10 -2.95 1.87
CA LEU A 500 -35.60 -3.83 2.94
C LEU A 500 -35.17 -3.24 4.28
N GLU A 501 -36.17 -2.89 5.11
CA GLU A 501 -35.98 -2.31 6.45
C GLU A 501 -36.47 -3.29 7.53
N GLY A 502 -35.87 -3.23 8.71
CA GLY A 502 -36.26 -4.07 9.85
C GLY A 502 -35.33 -5.27 10.05
N ARG A 503 -35.79 -6.31 10.72
CA ARG A 503 -34.97 -7.51 11.00
C ARG A 503 -35.19 -8.56 9.92
N HIS A 504 -34.08 -9.08 9.38
CA HIS A 504 -34.10 -10.09 8.33
C HIS A 504 -33.11 -11.20 8.63
N ASN A 505 -33.49 -12.43 8.25
CA ASN A 505 -32.64 -13.61 8.31
C ASN A 505 -32.14 -13.92 6.90
N ILE A 506 -30.83 -13.99 6.73
CA ILE A 506 -30.15 -14.34 5.48
C ILE A 506 -29.55 -15.73 5.66
N SER A 507 -29.85 -16.64 4.75
CA SER A 507 -29.26 -17.98 4.74
C SER A 507 -28.51 -18.21 3.42
N ILE A 508 -27.25 -18.60 3.53
CA ILE A 508 -26.34 -18.87 2.42
C ILE A 508 -25.83 -20.29 2.55
N VAL A 509 -26.02 -21.10 1.52
CA VAL A 509 -25.49 -22.46 1.46
C VAL A 509 -24.46 -22.55 0.36
N LEU A 510 -23.25 -22.98 0.69
CA LEU A 510 -22.16 -23.09 -0.25
C LEU A 510 -22.23 -24.39 -1.06
N ASP A 511 -21.60 -24.40 -2.23
CA ASP A 511 -21.70 -25.50 -3.22
C ASP A 511 -20.57 -26.54 -3.14
N GLY A 512 -19.57 -26.31 -2.27
CA GLY A 512 -18.43 -27.20 -2.08
C GLY A 512 -17.36 -27.13 -3.21
N ARG A 513 -17.37 -26.08 -4.02
CA ARG A 513 -16.48 -25.93 -5.18
C ARG A 513 -15.58 -24.70 -5.07
N PHE A 514 -14.38 -24.81 -5.68
CA PHE A 514 -13.44 -23.71 -5.79
C PHE A 514 -13.01 -23.52 -7.25
N PRO A 515 -12.99 -22.31 -7.80
CA PRO A 515 -12.55 -22.06 -9.17
C PRO A 515 -11.03 -22.00 -9.31
N SER A 516 -10.29 -21.81 -8.21
CA SER A 516 -8.83 -21.72 -8.17
C SER A 516 -8.32 -22.42 -6.91
N GLU A 517 -7.14 -23.01 -6.95
CA GLU A 517 -6.50 -23.72 -5.83
C GLU A 517 -4.97 -23.56 -5.91
N GLY A 518 -4.29 -23.80 -4.79
CA GLY A 518 -2.85 -23.77 -4.67
C GLY A 518 -2.28 -22.40 -4.31
N ILE A 519 -1.14 -22.41 -3.63
CA ILE A 519 -0.33 -21.24 -3.24
C ILE A 519 1.14 -21.50 -3.55
N ASN A 520 1.90 -20.45 -3.80
CA ASN A 520 3.33 -20.52 -4.05
C ASN A 520 4.09 -20.26 -2.73
N MET A 521 4.37 -21.33 -1.97
CA MET A 521 5.22 -21.24 -0.79
C MET A 521 6.67 -21.05 -1.19
N VAL A 522 7.27 -19.97 -0.75
CA VAL A 522 8.66 -19.59 -1.02
C VAL A 522 9.47 -19.48 0.28
N GLN A 523 10.79 -19.59 0.12
CA GLN A 523 11.69 -19.25 1.20
C GLN A 523 11.96 -17.72 1.21
N ASN A 524 12.30 -17.17 2.37
CA ASN A 524 12.76 -15.79 2.43
C ASN A 524 14.06 -15.63 1.63
N VAL A 525 14.06 -14.74 0.65
CA VAL A 525 15.17 -14.49 -0.28
C VAL A 525 15.52 -13.02 -0.32
N TYR A 526 16.81 -12.72 -0.27
CA TYR A 526 17.34 -11.38 -0.38
C TYR A 526 17.88 -11.10 -1.78
N ALA A 527 17.38 -10.05 -2.43
CA ALA A 527 18.02 -9.52 -3.62
C ALA A 527 19.44 -9.04 -3.28
N PRO A 528 20.39 -9.06 -4.24
CA PRO A 528 21.72 -8.50 -4.03
C PRO A 528 21.68 -7.06 -3.52
N ALA A 529 22.70 -6.66 -2.77
CA ALA A 529 22.82 -5.26 -2.36
C ALA A 529 22.96 -4.33 -3.58
N THR A 530 22.33 -3.16 -3.50
CA THR A 530 22.46 -2.13 -4.53
C THR A 530 23.94 -1.76 -4.71
N PRO A 531 24.49 -1.81 -5.95
CA PRO A 531 25.86 -1.41 -6.18
C PRO A 531 26.11 0.01 -5.71
N SER A 532 27.26 0.26 -5.05
CA SER A 532 27.62 1.62 -4.65
C SER A 532 27.78 2.51 -5.87
N PRO A 533 27.38 3.81 -5.79
CA PRO A 533 27.58 4.71 -6.91
C PRO A 533 29.07 4.87 -7.19
N ALA A 534 29.38 4.85 -8.47
CA ALA A 534 30.75 4.98 -8.93
C ALA A 534 31.07 6.42 -9.26
N LYS A 535 32.37 6.75 -9.22
CA LYS A 535 32.85 8.00 -9.77
C LYS A 535 33.34 7.76 -11.20
N VAL A 536 33.04 8.69 -12.09
CA VAL A 536 33.62 8.69 -13.43
C VAL A 536 35.05 9.16 -13.32
N PHE A 537 35.97 8.37 -13.84
CA PHE A 537 37.41 8.72 -13.92
C PHE A 537 37.79 8.88 -15.38
N GLY A 538 38.36 10.05 -15.73
CA GLY A 538 39.07 10.24 -16.98
C GLY A 538 40.49 9.64 -16.90
N SER A 539 40.86 8.82 -17.86
CA SER A 539 42.22 8.31 -18.01
C SER A 539 42.73 8.52 -19.43
N SER A 540 44.03 8.29 -19.67
CA SER A 540 44.60 8.29 -21.03
C SER A 540 44.01 7.18 -21.93
N LYS A 541 43.18 6.29 -21.38
CA LYS A 541 42.53 5.17 -22.10
C LYS A 541 41.00 5.38 -22.29
N GLY A 542 40.47 6.54 -21.95
CA GLY A 542 39.01 6.82 -22.01
C GLY A 542 38.40 7.14 -20.65
N ASN A 543 37.09 7.41 -20.65
CA ASN A 543 36.30 7.60 -19.44
C ASN A 543 35.73 6.27 -18.99
N HIS A 544 35.78 5.99 -17.72
CA HIS A 544 35.18 4.79 -17.15
C HIS A 544 34.64 5.10 -15.77
N PHE A 545 33.62 4.31 -15.35
CA PHE A 545 33.14 4.32 -14.00
C PHE A 545 33.33 2.94 -13.35
N THR A 546 33.44 2.94 -12.04
CA THR A 546 33.67 1.77 -11.22
C THR A 546 32.61 1.68 -10.13
N TRP A 547 32.32 0.49 -9.64
CA TRP A 547 31.44 0.27 -8.50
C TRP A 547 31.98 -0.84 -7.61
N SER A 548 31.43 -0.94 -6.40
CA SER A 548 31.65 -2.09 -5.52
C SER A 548 30.35 -2.79 -5.22
N SER A 549 30.38 -4.11 -5.20
CA SER A 549 29.27 -5.00 -4.86
C SER A 549 29.81 -6.36 -4.48
N ASP A 550 29.04 -7.18 -3.80
CA ASP A 550 29.32 -8.57 -3.47
C ASP A 550 28.71 -9.57 -4.48
N ALA A 551 28.13 -9.08 -5.57
CA ALA A 551 27.59 -9.91 -6.65
C ALA A 551 28.66 -10.33 -7.65
N ASP A 552 28.39 -11.43 -8.36
CA ASP A 552 29.31 -12.02 -9.34
C ASP A 552 29.13 -11.46 -10.78
N SER A 553 27.98 -10.80 -11.05
CA SER A 553 27.69 -10.25 -12.37
C SER A 553 26.76 -9.02 -12.28
N PHE A 554 26.82 -8.19 -13.31
CA PHE A 554 26.18 -6.89 -13.33
C PHE A 554 25.60 -6.60 -14.70
N LEU A 555 24.40 -5.99 -14.69
CA LEU A 555 23.76 -5.41 -15.85
C LEU A 555 24.07 -3.91 -15.85
N VAL A 556 24.65 -3.40 -16.93
CA VAL A 556 24.88 -1.97 -17.13
C VAL A 556 23.72 -1.40 -17.93
N LEU A 557 23.11 -0.35 -17.38
CA LEU A 557 22.04 0.39 -18.04
C LEU A 557 22.60 1.72 -18.56
N ARG A 558 22.14 2.14 -19.73
CA ARG A 558 22.29 3.49 -20.25
C ARG A 558 20.93 4.02 -20.66
N ASN A 559 20.57 5.18 -20.13
CA ASN A 559 19.25 5.79 -20.36
C ASN A 559 18.08 4.85 -19.99
N GLY A 560 18.24 4.06 -18.90
CA GLY A 560 17.26 3.09 -18.44
C GLY A 560 17.26 1.75 -19.20
N GLU A 561 17.98 1.64 -20.31
CA GLU A 561 18.00 0.44 -21.16
C GLU A 561 19.28 -0.36 -20.96
N PRO A 562 19.20 -1.72 -20.96
CA PRO A 562 20.37 -2.59 -20.90
C PRO A 562 21.33 -2.38 -22.07
N VAL A 563 22.63 -2.18 -21.78
CA VAL A 563 23.65 -2.01 -22.80
C VAL A 563 24.78 -3.06 -22.71
N ASP A 564 25.03 -3.62 -21.52
CA ASP A 564 26.05 -4.63 -21.33
C ASP A 564 25.79 -5.51 -20.09
N THR A 565 26.41 -6.68 -20.06
CA THR A 565 26.48 -7.53 -18.88
C THR A 565 27.93 -7.89 -18.62
N THR A 566 28.43 -7.59 -17.41
CA THR A 566 29.83 -7.77 -17.04
C THR A 566 29.99 -8.45 -15.69
N THR A 567 31.15 -9.11 -15.49
CA THR A 567 31.57 -9.65 -14.18
C THR A 567 32.60 -8.75 -13.51
N GLU A 568 32.99 -7.65 -14.16
CA GLU A 568 33.97 -6.71 -13.64
C GLU A 568 33.29 -5.50 -13.01
N GLY A 569 33.88 -4.93 -11.95
CA GLY A 569 33.37 -3.72 -11.28
C GLY A 569 33.76 -2.43 -12.00
N ILE A 570 33.89 -2.45 -13.32
CA ILE A 570 34.30 -1.32 -14.16
C ILE A 570 33.61 -1.37 -15.53
N TYR A 571 33.26 -0.22 -16.07
CA TYR A 571 32.68 -0.07 -17.41
C TYR A 571 33.29 1.13 -18.13
N GLU A 572 33.63 0.99 -19.40
CA GLU A 572 34.16 2.05 -20.25
C GLU A 572 32.98 2.85 -20.87
N VAL A 573 33.00 4.17 -20.71
CA VAL A 573 31.95 5.06 -21.19
C VAL A 573 32.33 5.59 -22.57
N GLU A 574 31.58 5.12 -23.59
CA GLU A 574 31.84 5.54 -24.98
C GLU A 574 30.90 6.64 -25.47
N GLN A 575 29.70 6.75 -24.86
CA GLN A 575 28.62 7.62 -25.32
C GLN A 575 28.02 8.43 -24.16
N ASP A 576 27.52 9.60 -24.48
CA ASP A 576 26.74 10.39 -23.54
C ASP A 576 25.47 9.63 -23.07
N GLY A 577 25.08 9.82 -21.82
CA GLY A 577 23.91 9.20 -21.23
C GLY A 577 23.90 9.19 -19.71
N GLU A 578 22.79 8.75 -19.15
CA GLU A 578 22.63 8.41 -17.74
C GLU A 578 22.94 6.92 -17.55
N TYR A 579 23.92 6.60 -16.73
CA TYR A 579 24.38 5.23 -16.49
C TYR A 579 24.00 4.73 -15.10
N GLN A 580 23.60 3.48 -15.03
CA GLN A 580 23.31 2.76 -13.78
C GLN A 580 23.81 1.31 -13.87
N VAL A 581 24.01 0.69 -12.71
CA VAL A 581 24.43 -0.71 -12.60
C VAL A 581 23.46 -1.45 -11.70
N VAL A 582 23.04 -2.62 -12.14
CA VAL A 582 22.19 -3.56 -11.40
C VAL A 582 23.00 -4.81 -11.09
N ALA A 583 23.08 -5.21 -9.84
CA ALA A 583 23.70 -6.48 -9.46
C ALA A 583 22.74 -7.64 -9.71
N LEU A 584 23.21 -8.71 -10.34
CA LEU A 584 22.44 -9.90 -10.65
C LEU A 584 22.73 -11.01 -9.63
N GLY A 585 21.70 -11.49 -8.96
CA GLY A 585 21.78 -12.57 -7.99
C GLY A 585 21.74 -13.94 -8.64
N ARG A 586 22.26 -14.96 -7.94
CA ARG A 586 22.33 -16.36 -8.43
C ARG A 586 20.96 -17.00 -8.65
N GLU A 587 19.93 -16.53 -7.95
CA GLU A 587 18.55 -17.04 -8.04
C GLU A 587 17.68 -16.24 -9.02
N GLY A 588 18.31 -15.42 -9.87
CA GLY A 588 17.59 -14.62 -10.88
C GLY A 588 17.00 -13.32 -10.36
N TRP A 589 17.20 -12.99 -9.09
CA TRP A 589 16.75 -11.72 -8.52
C TRP A 589 17.82 -10.64 -8.72
N ALA A 590 17.36 -9.44 -9.06
CA ALA A 590 18.22 -8.29 -9.28
C ALA A 590 18.15 -7.32 -8.09
N SER A 591 19.26 -6.60 -7.84
CA SER A 591 19.29 -5.46 -6.91
C SER A 591 18.46 -4.30 -7.45
N PHE A 592 18.27 -3.27 -6.63
CA PHE A 592 18.01 -1.95 -7.19
C PHE A 592 19.20 -1.50 -8.05
N ALA A 593 18.91 -0.64 -9.03
CA ALA A 593 19.96 0.04 -9.76
C ALA A 593 20.73 1.00 -8.86
N SER A 594 22.02 1.17 -9.14
CA SER A 594 22.88 2.17 -8.48
C SER A 594 22.35 3.59 -8.68
N GLU A 595 22.84 4.54 -7.90
CA GLU A 595 22.61 5.96 -8.18
C GLU A 595 22.99 6.28 -9.64
N PRO A 596 22.13 7.03 -10.37
CA PRO A 596 22.43 7.41 -11.74
C PRO A 596 23.67 8.29 -11.86
N ILE A 597 24.53 7.96 -12.82
CA ILE A 597 25.70 8.75 -13.19
C ILE A 597 25.43 9.45 -14.50
N ASP A 598 25.37 10.76 -14.47
CA ASP A 598 25.28 11.58 -15.67
C ASP A 598 26.66 11.72 -16.34
N TYR A 599 26.77 11.31 -17.59
CA TYR A 599 27.92 11.56 -18.44
C TYR A 599 27.46 12.27 -19.71
N HIS A 600 27.65 13.58 -19.74
CA HIS A 600 27.27 14.43 -20.86
C HIS A 600 28.34 15.45 -21.12
N SER A 601 28.77 15.55 -22.38
CA SER A 601 29.80 16.50 -22.83
C SER A 601 29.28 17.92 -23.07
N ASP A 602 27.93 18.08 -23.17
CA ASP A 602 27.24 19.29 -23.57
C ASP A 602 26.19 19.76 -22.54
N GLU A 603 26.41 19.46 -21.26
CA GLU A 603 25.60 19.96 -20.16
C GLU A 603 25.67 21.50 -20.05
N ILE A 604 24.53 22.15 -19.86
CA ILE A 604 24.43 23.59 -19.63
C ILE A 604 24.09 23.83 -18.16
N ILE A 605 24.88 24.60 -17.46
CA ILE A 605 24.61 25.01 -16.07
C ILE A 605 24.53 26.53 -16.04
N GLU A 606 23.39 27.06 -15.54
CA GLU A 606 23.20 28.50 -15.37
C GLU A 606 22.90 28.83 -13.93
N LYS A 607 23.60 29.82 -13.38
CA LYS A 607 23.47 30.28 -11.99
C LYS A 607 22.18 31.08 -11.81
N ILE A 608 21.43 30.80 -10.75
CA ILE A 608 20.22 31.53 -10.35
C ILE A 608 20.52 32.34 -9.07
N GLY A 609 20.90 31.66 -7.98
CA GLY A 609 21.36 32.32 -6.75
C GLY A 609 20.29 33.08 -5.98
N VAL A 610 19.04 32.62 -5.94
CA VAL A 610 17.89 33.36 -5.42
C VAL A 610 17.12 32.58 -4.36
N PHE A 611 16.70 33.26 -3.28
CA PHE A 611 15.67 32.74 -2.38
C PHE A 611 14.27 32.98 -2.97
N THR A 612 13.45 31.94 -2.96
CA THR A 612 12.05 32.06 -3.37
C THR A 612 11.23 32.73 -2.29
N THR A 613 10.10 33.34 -2.65
CA THR A 613 9.12 33.90 -1.73
C THR A 613 7.76 33.32 -2.00
N ARG A 614 6.91 33.20 -0.96
CA ARG A 614 5.51 32.77 -1.07
C ARG A 614 4.59 33.94 -1.44
N THR A 615 4.99 34.71 -2.44
CA THR A 615 4.19 35.84 -2.94
C THR A 615 3.59 35.46 -4.29
N TRP A 616 2.27 35.59 -4.42
CA TRP A 616 1.55 35.27 -5.65
C TRP A 616 2.14 36.02 -6.85
N ASN A 617 2.30 35.28 -7.95
CA ASN A 617 2.85 35.75 -9.22
C ASN A 617 4.29 36.29 -9.16
N THR A 618 5.02 36.03 -8.08
CA THR A 618 6.46 36.30 -8.06
C THR A 618 7.15 35.37 -9.05
N LYS A 619 7.97 35.96 -9.93
CA LYS A 619 8.71 35.25 -10.97
C LYS A 619 10.20 35.31 -10.70
N ILE A 620 10.86 34.16 -10.78
CA ILE A 620 12.30 34.04 -10.93
C ILE A 620 12.56 33.71 -12.38
N ALA A 621 13.27 34.57 -13.08
CA ALA A 621 13.52 34.42 -14.51
C ALA A 621 15.01 34.23 -14.78
N VAL A 622 15.35 33.27 -15.63
CA VAL A 622 16.70 32.98 -16.09
C VAL A 622 16.71 32.83 -17.61
N GLY A 623 17.64 33.52 -18.25
CA GLY A 623 17.86 33.40 -19.70
C GLY A 623 18.89 32.29 -19.97
N ILE A 624 18.56 31.35 -20.81
CA ILE A 624 19.41 30.20 -21.16
C ILE A 624 19.72 30.25 -22.66
N TYR A 625 20.98 30.10 -23.03
CA TYR A 625 21.38 29.90 -24.42
C TYR A 625 21.47 28.41 -24.75
N ALA A 626 20.57 27.92 -25.59
CA ALA A 626 20.59 26.56 -26.11
C ALA A 626 21.41 26.51 -27.42
N PRO A 627 22.39 25.62 -27.57
CA PRO A 627 23.19 25.52 -28.80
C PRO A 627 22.37 25.00 -29.98
N ASP A 628 21.35 24.17 -29.73
CA ASP A 628 20.50 23.56 -30.75
C ASP A 628 19.04 23.52 -30.34
N ASP A 629 18.12 23.37 -31.31
CA ASP A 629 16.72 23.06 -31.08
C ASP A 629 16.58 21.63 -30.57
N GLY A 630 15.68 21.38 -29.61
CA GLY A 630 15.36 20.02 -29.17
C GLY A 630 14.81 19.93 -27.76
N GLN A 631 14.62 18.69 -27.32
CA GLN A 631 14.22 18.39 -25.96
C GLN A 631 15.41 18.41 -25.01
N TYR A 632 15.17 18.94 -23.82
CA TYR A 632 16.17 18.99 -22.74
C TYR A 632 15.56 18.46 -21.45
N PHE A 633 16.34 17.66 -20.73
CA PHE A 633 16.12 17.41 -19.32
C PHE A 633 16.59 18.62 -18.51
N ALA A 634 15.83 18.98 -17.49
CA ALA A 634 16.17 20.10 -16.61
C ALA A 634 15.96 19.72 -15.14
N ASP A 635 16.92 19.99 -14.31
CA ASP A 635 16.80 19.95 -12.85
C ASP A 635 17.45 21.20 -12.21
N PHE A 636 17.10 21.45 -10.96
CA PHE A 636 17.60 22.59 -10.21
C PHE A 636 18.42 22.10 -9.02
N LEU A 637 19.57 22.74 -8.77
CA LEU A 637 20.25 22.62 -7.49
C LEU A 637 19.61 23.59 -6.50
N TYR A 638 19.22 23.07 -5.34
CA TYR A 638 18.49 23.85 -4.34
C TYR A 638 18.90 23.51 -2.91
N ASN A 639 18.53 24.39 -1.99
CA ASN A 639 18.61 24.17 -0.56
C ASN A 639 17.28 24.56 0.09
N ASN A 640 16.65 23.62 0.82
CA ASN A 640 15.46 23.89 1.63
C ASN A 640 15.67 23.38 3.07
N PRO A 641 16.26 24.19 3.98
CA PRO A 641 16.60 23.78 5.33
C PRO A 641 15.48 24.01 6.34
N GLN A 642 14.23 24.10 5.90
CA GLN A 642 13.08 24.49 6.73
C GLN A 642 12.71 23.44 7.77
N ASP A 643 12.88 22.15 7.45
CA ASP A 643 12.61 21.02 8.35
C ASP A 643 13.27 19.75 7.81
N ASP A 644 13.15 18.63 8.57
CA ASP A 644 13.48 17.32 8.08
C ASP A 644 12.52 16.93 6.94
N PHE A 645 12.99 16.14 5.98
CA PHE A 645 12.24 15.91 4.73
C PHE A 645 10.88 15.23 4.94
N GLU A 646 10.70 14.56 6.07
CA GLU A 646 9.48 13.86 6.45
C GLU A 646 8.51 14.72 7.30
N HIS A 647 8.86 15.98 7.68
CA HIS A 647 8.11 16.71 8.67
C HIS A 647 7.42 17.98 8.14
N ASN A 648 6.20 18.22 8.62
CA ASN A 648 5.48 19.48 8.51
C ASN A 648 5.15 19.98 7.08
N ASN A 649 5.27 19.14 6.05
CA ASN A 649 4.86 19.47 4.67
C ASN A 649 5.42 20.80 4.12
N LYS A 650 6.68 21.14 4.43
CA LYS A 650 7.33 22.40 4.02
C LYS A 650 8.05 22.30 2.68
N CYS A 651 7.62 21.42 1.81
CA CYS A 651 8.13 21.32 0.46
C CYS A 651 7.84 22.61 -0.31
N CYS A 652 8.88 23.19 -0.89
CA CYS A 652 8.73 24.31 -1.80
C CYS A 652 8.46 23.78 -3.22
N ASN A 653 7.55 24.41 -3.94
CA ASN A 653 7.29 24.06 -5.33
C ASN A 653 6.95 25.29 -6.17
N ARG A 654 7.28 25.25 -7.47
CA ARG A 654 7.06 26.35 -8.42
C ARG A 654 6.64 25.82 -9.77
N THR A 655 5.67 26.49 -10.37
CA THR A 655 5.29 26.24 -11.76
C THR A 655 6.37 26.78 -12.69
N VAL A 656 6.82 25.96 -13.62
CA VAL A 656 7.87 26.28 -14.58
C VAL A 656 7.28 26.63 -15.93
N TYR A 657 7.70 27.75 -16.48
CA TYR A 657 7.35 28.20 -17.84
C TYR A 657 8.62 28.31 -18.67
N VAL A 658 8.53 27.90 -19.92
CA VAL A 658 9.60 28.09 -20.93
C VAL A 658 9.03 28.91 -22.07
N ASN A 659 9.62 30.07 -22.35
CA ASN A 659 9.15 31.00 -23.38
C ASN A 659 7.67 31.33 -23.26
N GLY A 660 7.15 31.41 -22.02
CA GLY A 660 5.75 31.71 -21.71
C GLY A 660 4.79 30.50 -21.73
N ALA A 661 5.24 29.32 -22.13
CA ALA A 661 4.45 28.08 -22.06
C ALA A 661 4.71 27.34 -20.73
N LYS A 662 3.64 26.90 -20.03
CA LYS A 662 3.75 26.05 -18.84
C LYS A 662 4.30 24.67 -19.26
N VAL A 663 5.38 24.22 -18.58
CA VAL A 663 6.05 22.95 -18.88
C VAL A 663 5.99 21.94 -17.73
N GLY A 664 5.70 22.37 -16.51
CA GLY A 664 5.58 21.47 -15.38
C GLY A 664 5.77 22.14 -14.02
N LEU A 665 6.04 21.33 -13.03
CA LEU A 665 6.26 21.73 -11.64
C LEU A 665 7.66 21.33 -11.20
N ALA A 666 8.43 22.29 -10.68
CA ALA A 666 9.68 22.03 -9.97
C ALA A 666 9.39 21.90 -8.48
N VAL A 667 9.85 20.81 -7.88
CA VAL A 667 9.62 20.43 -6.48
C VAL A 667 10.95 20.44 -5.72
N PHE A 668 10.96 21.14 -4.60
CA PHE A 668 12.13 21.38 -3.75
C PHE A 668 11.83 20.93 -2.32
N PRO A 669 11.83 19.62 -2.04
CA PRO A 669 11.56 19.10 -0.69
C PRO A 669 12.51 19.67 0.36
N GLN A 670 12.06 19.76 1.60
CA GLN A 670 12.94 20.06 2.72
C GLN A 670 13.99 18.93 2.89
N ILE A 671 15.20 19.31 3.26
CA ILE A 671 16.36 18.41 3.26
C ILE A 671 16.97 18.14 4.63
N GLY A 672 16.49 18.83 5.65
CA GLY A 672 16.99 18.72 7.02
C GLY A 672 17.05 20.08 7.70
N LYS A 673 16.55 20.16 8.92
CA LYS A 673 16.49 21.40 9.69
C LYS A 673 17.89 22.00 9.89
N GLY A 674 18.06 23.23 9.41
CA GLY A 674 19.31 23.98 9.56
C GLY A 674 20.46 23.56 8.64
N LEU A 675 20.27 22.63 7.70
CA LEU A 675 21.29 22.24 6.73
C LEU A 675 21.45 23.27 5.60
N THR A 676 22.02 24.42 5.92
CA THR A 676 22.12 25.56 5.00
C THR A 676 23.18 25.47 3.91
N GLY A 677 24.11 24.52 4.00
CA GLY A 677 25.21 24.36 3.04
C GLY A 677 25.04 23.19 2.06
N LEU A 678 23.99 22.38 2.22
CA LEU A 678 23.76 21.22 1.38
C LEU A 678 22.89 21.61 0.18
N LEU A 679 23.36 21.28 -1.02
CA LEU A 679 22.59 21.42 -2.26
C LEU A 679 22.16 20.02 -2.73
N LEU A 680 20.87 19.85 -2.99
CA LEU A 680 20.30 18.67 -3.61
C LEU A 680 19.69 19.01 -4.96
N ARG A 681 19.34 17.98 -5.74
CA ARG A 681 18.64 18.12 -7.03
C ARG A 681 17.15 18.07 -6.81
N SER A 682 16.42 18.91 -7.56
CA SER A 682 14.96 18.82 -7.69
C SER A 682 14.56 17.61 -8.53
N ASN A 683 13.26 17.41 -8.73
CA ASN A 683 12.76 16.53 -9.78
C ASN A 683 13.26 16.98 -11.16
N CYS A 684 13.31 16.03 -12.09
CA CYS A 684 13.64 16.28 -13.49
C CYS A 684 12.39 16.69 -14.28
N LEU A 685 12.52 17.73 -15.09
CA LEU A 685 11.53 18.16 -16.07
C LEU A 685 12.06 17.87 -17.47
N THR A 686 11.17 17.74 -18.45
CA THR A 686 11.52 17.62 -19.86
C THR A 686 10.73 18.64 -20.66
N PHE A 687 11.44 19.45 -21.46
CA PHE A 687 10.81 20.47 -22.30
C PHE A 687 11.64 20.83 -23.52
N GLU A 688 11.00 21.45 -24.49
CA GLU A 688 11.62 21.93 -25.73
C GLU A 688 12.32 23.28 -25.53
N LEU A 689 13.56 23.38 -26.02
CA LEU A 689 14.25 24.66 -26.22
C LEU A 689 14.47 24.92 -27.70
N ARG A 690 14.49 26.20 -28.05
CA ARG A 690 14.88 26.66 -29.37
C ARG A 690 16.37 27.05 -29.38
N LYS A 691 17.06 26.84 -30.49
CA LYS A 691 18.39 27.36 -30.68
C LYS A 691 18.47 28.86 -30.39
N GLY A 692 19.41 29.28 -29.57
CA GLY A 692 19.55 30.65 -29.11
C GLY A 692 19.01 30.86 -27.69
N TYR A 693 18.59 32.08 -27.37
CA TYR A 693 18.13 32.45 -26.05
C TYR A 693 16.69 31.99 -25.78
N ASN A 694 16.51 31.33 -24.63
CA ASN A 694 15.22 30.92 -24.09
C ASN A 694 15.05 31.54 -22.69
N LEU A 695 13.81 31.87 -22.34
CA LEU A 695 13.44 32.36 -21.03
C LEU A 695 12.79 31.25 -20.21
N ILE A 696 13.40 30.91 -19.08
CA ILE A 696 12.81 29.97 -18.11
C ILE A 696 12.35 30.79 -16.89
N GLU A 697 11.07 30.61 -16.51
CA GLU A 697 10.48 31.30 -15.37
C GLU A 697 9.93 30.31 -14.36
N LEU A 698 10.24 30.50 -13.07
CA LEU A 698 9.62 29.81 -11.95
C LEU A 698 8.64 30.77 -11.27
N THR A 699 7.38 30.39 -11.19
CA THR A 699 6.31 31.26 -10.70
C THR A 699 5.56 30.58 -9.56
N TYR A 700 5.22 31.33 -8.52
CA TYR A 700 4.30 30.87 -7.46
C TYR A 700 2.86 31.13 -7.90
N THR A 701 2.10 30.03 -8.13
CA THR A 701 0.69 30.04 -8.55
C THR A 701 -0.19 29.31 -7.54
N SER A 702 -1.51 29.30 -7.75
CA SER A 702 -2.44 28.55 -6.87
C SER A 702 -2.14 27.04 -6.81
N GLU A 703 -1.57 26.48 -7.86
CA GLU A 703 -1.18 25.06 -7.92
C GLU A 703 0.03 24.73 -7.04
N ASN A 704 0.74 25.74 -6.54
CA ASN A 704 1.93 25.59 -5.70
C ASN A 704 1.62 25.57 -4.19
N GLU A 705 0.36 25.72 -3.79
CA GLU A 705 -0.04 25.70 -2.38
C GLU A 705 0.22 24.31 -1.78
N ASN A 706 1.22 24.18 -0.91
CA ASN A 706 1.56 22.93 -0.23
C ASN A 706 0.66 22.64 0.98
N MET A 707 0.86 21.51 1.67
CA MET A 707 0.06 21.13 2.84
C MET A 707 0.41 21.92 4.11
N ASN A 708 1.56 22.59 4.18
CA ASN A 708 1.92 23.45 5.30
C ASN A 708 1.09 24.74 5.32
N ILE A 709 0.74 25.28 4.14
CA ILE A 709 0.00 26.51 3.93
C ILE A 709 0.78 27.79 4.31
N ASP A 710 1.71 27.72 5.27
CA ASP A 710 2.43 28.88 5.80
C ASP A 710 3.85 29.01 5.23
N VAL A 711 4.54 27.90 4.95
CA VAL A 711 5.92 27.87 4.45
C VAL A 711 6.01 27.16 3.11
N ASN A 712 6.54 27.84 2.09
CA ASN A 712 6.76 27.30 0.75
C ASN A 712 7.92 28.09 0.09
N GLU A 713 9.12 27.97 0.69
CA GLU A 713 10.28 28.78 0.32
C GLU A 713 11.56 27.94 0.36
N CYS A 714 12.49 28.20 -0.57
CA CYS A 714 13.81 27.60 -0.63
C CYS A 714 14.81 28.51 -1.31
N TYR A 715 16.10 28.16 -1.25
CA TYR A 715 17.15 28.75 -2.07
C TYR A 715 17.35 27.93 -3.33
N ILE A 716 17.31 28.55 -4.51
CA ILE A 716 17.61 27.93 -5.79
C ILE A 716 18.98 28.42 -6.24
N ASP A 717 19.92 27.50 -6.36
CA ASP A 717 21.30 27.79 -6.70
C ASP A 717 21.53 27.96 -8.20
N SER A 718 21.12 26.96 -8.96
CA SER A 718 21.33 26.90 -10.40
C SER A 718 20.31 25.97 -11.08
N ILE A 719 20.17 26.12 -12.40
CA ILE A 719 19.51 25.16 -13.26
C ILE A 719 20.55 24.41 -14.08
N ARG A 720 20.34 23.13 -14.27
CA ARG A 720 21.11 22.28 -15.16
C ARG A 720 20.23 21.75 -16.27
N LEU A 721 20.73 21.77 -17.49
CA LEU A 721 20.07 21.31 -18.70
C LEU A 721 20.94 20.29 -19.42
N THR A 722 20.33 19.19 -19.82
CA THR A 722 21.01 18.12 -20.58
C THR A 722 20.18 17.84 -21.84
N PRO A 723 20.74 17.91 -23.06
CA PRO A 723 20.01 17.52 -24.25
C PRO A 723 19.51 16.07 -24.18
N VAL A 724 18.28 15.82 -24.61
CA VAL A 724 17.76 14.47 -24.82
C VAL A 724 18.31 13.96 -26.14
N LYS A 725 19.17 12.93 -26.11
CA LYS A 725 19.81 12.33 -27.28
C LYS A 725 19.31 10.94 -27.56
#